data_702ce0942508ffd4ce0b93e152a91627
#
_entry.id   702ce0942508ffd4ce0b93e152a91627
#
_cell.length_a   1.000
_cell.length_b   1.000
_cell.length_c   1.000
_cell.angle_alpha   90.00
_cell.angle_beta   90.00
_cell.angle_gamma   90.00
#
_symmetry.space_group_name_H-M   'P 1'
#
loop_
_entity.id
_entity.type
_entity.pdbx_description
1 polymer ?
#
loop_
_entity_poly.entity_id
_entity_poly.type
_entity_poly.pdbx_seq_one_letter_code
_entity_poly.pdbx_strand_id
1 'polypeptide(L)'
;MDNENINNNTPDTEEEPKGQLLDVDLNKEMRKSFLDYSMSVIMQRALPDVRDGLKPVHRRILYTMYENNLTPDKEYRKCADTVGSVLGRYHPHGDASVYDAMVRLAQTFSLRYMLVDGHGNFGSVDGDPPAAYRYTESRMSKISLKMLTDINKDTVDFQGNYDDRLKEPVVLPSRFPNLLANGSTGIAVGMATNIPPHNIKEVIDGMCCVIDNPDCTLEDIMQYIKGPDFPTAGIIMGRAGIRAAYATGRGKITVRSRCEIQETKSGRYQISVTELPYQVNKARLIESIAQLHKDKKIEGLANVNDYSSREGMNILIELKREANPQVVLNQLYSLTQLQISYGIIQLALVNGEPRVLTLKQILEEYIDHQFNVVKRRTEFDLKKAQDRAHILEALLKALDFIDEVIEILRSSKSIPEGKERLCDRFGFDDIQANHIVQMRLGQLTGLEREKLEEEQAQLEKQIAEFLHILSSRETVLEVVKKEAIEIRDEFADDRRTEIVNVSGEVDVEDLIPEEECVFTKTRMGYIKRIPADEYRIQRKGGRGKLGLTTREEDVVDTMFTCSTHDYVMFFTTKGKAYKIKGYEIPEGSRTSKGMNLVNILPIESDEKASAMLMIPKDAADENILMVTRNGVIKRTALSDFRNIRKNGIIAINLDENDVLENVLLTDGNSDVFIATHNGLGIRFNENDARVIGRQSRGVKAITFKKDDDYIVGAELINEGDGGKILTVTETGNGRKSDYSDYRVQSRGGMGTINYKVDKFGKVASIKKVFADDDVILVSENGIVIRISAESIRECSRPSKGVKVMRLDENDRIITMTVTKKSEDEETTALPADDTIADENTEPEEIDVDNGEQTE
;
A
#
# COMPACT_ATOMS: atom_id res chain seq x y z
N MET A 1 -72.26 -60.32 -26.13
CA MET A 1 -71.94 -61.06 -24.87
C MET A 1 -70.49 -60.83 -24.72
N ASP A 2 -70.16 -60.47 -23.48
CA ASP A 2 -68.87 -60.26 -22.86
C ASP A 2 -68.22 -58.88 -22.97
N ASN A 3 -68.40 -58.17 -21.86
CA ASN A 3 -67.74 -56.99 -21.44
C ASN A 3 -66.33 -57.28 -20.97
N GLU A 4 -65.34 -56.71 -21.64
CA GLU A 4 -63.99 -56.63 -21.10
C GLU A 4 -63.81 -55.25 -20.48
N ASN A 5 -63.56 -55.29 -19.17
CA ASN A 5 -63.10 -54.11 -18.37
C ASN A 5 -61.68 -53.72 -18.80
N ILE A 6 -61.52 -52.53 -19.37
CA ILE A 6 -60.24 -51.92 -19.56
C ILE A 6 -59.93 -51.11 -18.29
N ASN A 7 -58.97 -51.63 -17.48
CA ASN A 7 -58.37 -50.87 -16.37
C ASN A 7 -57.47 -49.76 -16.97
N ASN A 8 -57.93 -48.55 -16.83
CA ASN A 8 -57.10 -47.33 -17.04
C ASN A 8 -56.21 -47.13 -15.79
N ASN A 9 -55.01 -47.69 -15.81
CA ASN A 9 -53.91 -47.21 -14.95
C ASN A 9 -53.34 -46.00 -15.64
N THR A 10 -53.68 -44.80 -15.21
CA THR A 10 -52.93 -43.57 -15.41
C THR A 10 -51.66 -43.61 -14.57
N PRO A 11 -50.50 -43.41 -15.18
CA PRO A 11 -49.28 -43.30 -14.36
C PRO A 11 -49.36 -42.05 -13.48
N ASP A 12 -48.98 -42.26 -12.21
CA ASP A 12 -48.74 -41.16 -11.26
C ASP A 12 -47.92 -40.06 -11.91
N THR A 13 -48.49 -38.90 -12.00
CA THR A 13 -47.74 -37.67 -12.26
C THR A 13 -46.73 -37.48 -11.13
N GLU A 14 -45.46 -37.66 -11.45
CA GLU A 14 -44.37 -37.23 -10.58
C GLU A 14 -44.63 -35.77 -10.22
N GLU A 15 -44.88 -35.51 -8.96
CA GLU A 15 -44.90 -34.11 -8.44
C GLU A 15 -43.54 -33.49 -8.70
N GLU A 16 -43.49 -32.49 -9.58
CA GLU A 16 -42.31 -31.65 -9.74
C GLU A 16 -41.93 -31.11 -8.35
N PRO A 17 -40.64 -31.17 -7.98
CA PRO A 17 -40.22 -30.64 -6.68
C PRO A 17 -40.64 -29.18 -6.59
N LYS A 18 -41.59 -28.90 -5.70
CA LYS A 18 -42.03 -27.54 -5.36
C LYS A 18 -40.80 -26.78 -4.85
N GLY A 19 -40.21 -25.94 -5.73
CA GLY A 19 -39.15 -25.04 -5.34
C GLY A 19 -39.60 -24.18 -4.17
N GLN A 20 -38.80 -24.10 -3.12
CA GLN A 20 -39.04 -23.24 -1.98
C GLN A 20 -38.82 -21.79 -2.43
N LEU A 21 -39.90 -20.99 -2.47
CA LEU A 21 -39.81 -19.53 -2.68
C LEU A 21 -39.22 -18.92 -1.40
N LEU A 22 -38.01 -18.38 -1.52
CA LEU A 22 -37.37 -17.60 -0.47
C LEU A 22 -37.52 -16.11 -0.79
N ASP A 23 -38.13 -15.37 0.13
CA ASP A 23 -38.15 -13.91 0.03
C ASP A 23 -36.77 -13.35 0.34
N VAL A 24 -36.13 -12.77 -0.68
CA VAL A 24 -34.80 -12.18 -0.56
C VAL A 24 -34.90 -10.67 -0.78
N ASP A 25 -34.39 -9.90 0.18
CA ASP A 25 -34.24 -8.45 0.02
C ASP A 25 -33.21 -8.16 -1.08
N LEU A 26 -33.68 -7.62 -2.21
CA LEU A 26 -32.87 -7.30 -3.37
C LEU A 26 -31.63 -6.46 -3.00
N ASN A 27 -31.77 -5.48 -2.10
CA ASN A 27 -30.66 -4.64 -1.69
C ASN A 27 -29.58 -5.42 -0.94
N LYS A 28 -29.97 -6.37 -0.08
CA LYS A 28 -29.02 -7.20 0.66
C LYS A 28 -28.30 -8.16 -0.26
N GLU A 29 -29.05 -8.80 -1.17
CA GLU A 29 -28.46 -9.74 -2.13
C GLU A 29 -27.53 -9.04 -3.12
N MET A 30 -27.93 -7.90 -3.65
CA MET A 30 -27.09 -7.09 -4.55
C MET A 30 -25.81 -6.63 -3.84
N ARG A 31 -25.90 -6.17 -2.60
CA ARG A 31 -24.71 -5.77 -1.82
C ARG A 31 -23.76 -6.95 -1.57
N LYS A 32 -24.30 -8.10 -1.19
CA LYS A 32 -23.52 -9.31 -0.96
C LYS A 32 -22.84 -9.77 -2.24
N SER A 33 -23.59 -9.96 -3.30
CA SER A 33 -23.09 -10.41 -4.61
C SER A 33 -22.06 -9.44 -5.19
N PHE A 34 -22.28 -8.11 -5.04
CA PHE A 34 -21.33 -7.10 -5.47
C PHE A 34 -20.03 -7.15 -4.65
N LEU A 35 -20.12 -7.39 -3.34
CA LEU A 35 -18.94 -7.53 -2.48
C LEU A 35 -18.14 -8.79 -2.87
N ASP A 36 -18.81 -9.93 -3.04
CA ASP A 36 -18.18 -11.19 -3.41
C ASP A 36 -17.52 -11.09 -4.79
N TYR A 37 -18.21 -10.48 -5.76
CA TYR A 37 -17.63 -10.18 -7.08
C TYR A 37 -16.42 -9.26 -7.00
N SER A 38 -16.54 -8.18 -6.22
CA SER A 38 -15.45 -7.20 -6.06
C SER A 38 -14.21 -7.85 -5.43
N MET A 39 -14.39 -8.65 -4.39
CA MET A 39 -13.30 -9.39 -3.75
C MET A 39 -12.65 -10.38 -4.73
N SER A 40 -13.44 -11.12 -5.49
CA SER A 40 -12.92 -12.05 -6.50
C SER A 40 -12.10 -11.31 -7.57
N VAL A 41 -12.59 -10.18 -8.09
CA VAL A 41 -11.85 -9.38 -9.09
C VAL A 41 -10.55 -8.81 -8.51
N ILE A 42 -10.55 -8.35 -7.27
CA ILE A 42 -9.37 -7.79 -6.60
C ILE A 42 -8.33 -8.88 -6.35
N MET A 43 -8.73 -10.00 -5.69
CA MET A 43 -7.80 -11.01 -5.21
C MET A 43 -7.39 -12.02 -6.29
N GLN A 44 -8.29 -12.35 -7.23
CA GLN A 44 -8.11 -13.49 -8.14
C GLN A 44 -8.03 -13.13 -9.63
N ARG A 45 -8.02 -11.82 -9.99
CA ARG A 45 -8.04 -11.43 -11.40
C ARG A 45 -7.12 -10.27 -11.76
N ALA A 46 -7.33 -9.08 -11.13
CA ALA A 46 -6.80 -7.83 -11.66
C ALA A 46 -5.46 -7.41 -11.08
N LEU A 47 -5.20 -7.71 -9.81
CA LEU A 47 -4.02 -7.24 -9.10
C LEU A 47 -2.91 -8.31 -9.06
N PRO A 48 -1.63 -7.89 -9.15
CA PRO A 48 -0.49 -8.77 -8.97
C PRO A 48 -0.22 -9.02 -7.49
N ASP A 49 0.33 -10.18 -7.15
CA ASP A 49 0.95 -10.43 -5.84
C ASP A 49 2.32 -9.73 -5.77
N VAL A 50 2.63 -9.09 -4.64
CA VAL A 50 3.88 -8.35 -4.47
C VAL A 50 5.12 -9.24 -4.58
N ARG A 51 5.01 -10.51 -4.19
CA ARG A 51 6.09 -11.49 -4.09
C ARG A 51 6.60 -11.96 -5.45
N ASP A 52 5.71 -12.32 -6.37
CA ASP A 52 6.07 -12.81 -7.71
C ASP A 52 5.68 -11.87 -8.87
N GLY A 53 4.97 -10.79 -8.58
CA GLY A 53 4.55 -9.79 -9.57
C GLY A 53 3.53 -10.29 -10.59
N LEU A 54 2.91 -11.44 -10.36
CA LEU A 54 2.02 -12.08 -11.32
C LEU A 54 0.57 -11.98 -10.89
N LYS A 55 -0.30 -11.86 -11.89
CA LYS A 55 -1.72 -12.14 -11.73
C LYS A 55 -1.96 -13.64 -11.77
N PRO A 56 -3.07 -14.16 -11.21
CA PRO A 56 -3.35 -15.60 -11.21
C PRO A 56 -3.26 -16.27 -12.59
N VAL A 57 -3.78 -15.63 -13.65
CA VAL A 57 -3.72 -16.16 -15.01
C VAL A 57 -2.28 -16.35 -15.51
N HIS A 58 -1.39 -15.36 -15.26
CA HIS A 58 0.01 -15.43 -15.66
C HIS A 58 0.75 -16.54 -14.91
N ARG A 59 0.50 -16.66 -13.60
CA ARG A 59 1.08 -17.69 -12.75
C ARG A 59 0.67 -19.08 -13.22
N ARG A 60 -0.60 -19.27 -13.54
CA ARG A 60 -1.15 -20.55 -14.07
C ARG A 60 -0.56 -20.90 -15.44
N ILE A 61 -0.34 -19.91 -16.31
CA ILE A 61 0.30 -20.14 -17.62
C ILE A 61 1.73 -20.66 -17.42
N LEU A 62 2.55 -19.96 -16.64
CA LEU A 62 3.94 -20.34 -16.42
C LEU A 62 4.06 -21.68 -15.69
N TYR A 63 3.23 -21.95 -14.69
CA TYR A 63 3.20 -23.21 -13.97
C TYR A 63 2.80 -24.37 -14.89
N THR A 64 1.78 -24.20 -15.73
CA THR A 64 1.35 -25.21 -16.71
C THR A 64 2.45 -25.48 -17.74
N MET A 65 3.14 -24.46 -18.24
CA MET A 65 4.26 -24.64 -19.16
C MET A 65 5.40 -25.44 -18.51
N TYR A 66 5.68 -25.19 -17.23
CA TYR A 66 6.67 -25.92 -16.45
C TYR A 66 6.28 -27.40 -16.26
N GLU A 67 5.03 -27.69 -15.84
CA GLU A 67 4.53 -29.07 -15.72
C GLU A 67 4.57 -29.82 -17.05
N ASN A 68 4.27 -29.14 -18.15
CA ASN A 68 4.34 -29.73 -19.50
C ASN A 68 5.78 -29.83 -20.03
N ASN A 69 6.79 -29.47 -19.21
CA ASN A 69 8.22 -29.49 -19.57
C ASN A 69 8.55 -28.66 -20.83
N LEU A 70 7.87 -27.51 -21.01
CA LEU A 70 8.11 -26.58 -22.12
C LEU A 70 9.25 -25.60 -21.79
N THR A 71 10.41 -26.15 -21.44
CA THR A 71 11.60 -25.40 -21.05
C THR A 71 12.32 -24.81 -22.27
N PRO A 72 13.19 -23.80 -22.12
CA PRO A 72 13.86 -23.13 -23.23
C PRO A 72 14.78 -24.05 -24.08
N ASP A 73 15.19 -25.18 -23.54
CA ASP A 73 16.00 -26.21 -24.22
C ASP A 73 15.18 -27.16 -25.08
N LYS A 74 13.85 -27.11 -24.97
CA LYS A 74 12.91 -27.96 -25.72
C LYS A 74 12.41 -27.26 -26.97
N GLU A 75 11.79 -28.03 -27.83
CA GLU A 75 11.12 -27.51 -29.03
C GLU A 75 9.88 -26.71 -28.67
N TYR A 76 9.52 -25.79 -29.56
CA TYR A 76 8.29 -25.04 -29.44
C TYR A 76 7.08 -25.95 -29.58
N ARG A 77 6.01 -25.64 -28.83
CA ARG A 77 4.70 -26.29 -29.02
C ARG A 77 3.63 -25.25 -29.37
N LYS A 78 2.58 -25.70 -30.03
CA LYS A 78 1.43 -24.84 -30.35
C LYS A 78 0.88 -24.20 -29.10
N CYS A 79 0.59 -22.88 -29.16
CA CYS A 79 -0.04 -22.16 -28.06
C CYS A 79 -1.38 -22.79 -27.62
N ALA A 80 -2.06 -23.45 -28.56
CA ALA A 80 -3.28 -24.19 -28.29
C ALA A 80 -3.11 -25.31 -27.22
N ASP A 81 -1.96 -25.98 -27.17
CA ASP A 81 -1.67 -27.01 -26.17
C ASP A 81 -1.58 -26.38 -24.75
N THR A 82 -0.84 -25.27 -24.63
CA THR A 82 -0.72 -24.56 -23.36
C THR A 82 -2.06 -23.97 -22.91
N VAL A 83 -2.78 -23.28 -23.81
CA VAL A 83 -4.09 -22.68 -23.51
C VAL A 83 -5.09 -23.75 -23.05
N GLY A 84 -5.19 -24.86 -23.79
CA GLY A 84 -6.08 -25.97 -23.43
C GLY A 84 -5.74 -26.58 -22.07
N SER A 85 -4.44 -26.81 -21.80
CA SER A 85 -3.97 -27.32 -20.50
C SER A 85 -4.28 -26.38 -19.34
N VAL A 86 -4.08 -25.07 -19.52
CA VAL A 86 -4.41 -24.06 -18.49
C VAL A 86 -5.91 -24.05 -18.19
N LEU A 87 -6.76 -24.06 -19.22
CA LEU A 87 -8.22 -24.07 -19.06
C LEU A 87 -8.71 -25.33 -18.33
N GLY A 88 -8.24 -26.49 -18.76
CA GLY A 88 -8.68 -27.75 -18.21
C GLY A 88 -8.20 -28.04 -16.79
N ARG A 89 -7.05 -27.47 -16.39
CA ARG A 89 -6.44 -27.78 -15.09
C ARG A 89 -6.63 -26.70 -14.04
N TYR A 90 -6.52 -25.41 -14.39
CA TYR A 90 -6.34 -24.35 -13.40
C TYR A 90 -7.23 -23.13 -13.59
N HIS A 91 -7.62 -22.78 -14.83
CA HIS A 91 -8.26 -21.48 -15.11
C HIS A 91 -9.53 -21.62 -15.94
N PRO A 92 -10.71 -21.90 -15.30
CA PRO A 92 -11.96 -22.18 -16.00
C PRO A 92 -12.64 -20.92 -16.56
N HIS A 93 -11.96 -20.23 -17.50
CA HIS A 93 -12.44 -19.01 -18.16
C HIS A 93 -12.32 -19.13 -19.69
N GLY A 94 -12.64 -18.08 -20.45
CA GLY A 94 -12.54 -18.10 -21.90
C GLY A 94 -11.10 -18.28 -22.42
N ASP A 95 -10.93 -19.11 -23.46
CA ASP A 95 -9.66 -19.40 -24.12
C ASP A 95 -8.96 -18.13 -24.65
N ALA A 96 -9.71 -17.19 -25.22
CA ALA A 96 -9.20 -15.91 -25.68
C ALA A 96 -8.49 -15.15 -24.57
N SER A 97 -9.03 -15.13 -23.34
CA SER A 97 -8.44 -14.40 -22.22
C SER A 97 -7.09 -14.99 -21.79
N VAL A 98 -6.97 -16.34 -21.81
CA VAL A 98 -5.70 -17.04 -21.50
C VAL A 98 -4.69 -16.80 -22.59
N TYR A 99 -5.12 -16.90 -23.86
CA TYR A 99 -4.24 -16.66 -24.99
C TYR A 99 -3.73 -15.21 -25.03
N ASP A 100 -4.58 -14.22 -24.85
CA ASP A 100 -4.20 -12.80 -24.80
C ASP A 100 -3.21 -12.51 -23.65
N ALA A 101 -3.40 -13.15 -22.50
CA ALA A 101 -2.45 -13.05 -21.39
C ALA A 101 -1.08 -13.64 -21.78
N MET A 102 -1.06 -14.84 -22.39
CA MET A 102 0.15 -15.50 -22.84
C MET A 102 0.86 -14.68 -23.95
N VAL A 103 0.10 -14.12 -24.88
CA VAL A 103 0.62 -13.25 -25.94
C VAL A 103 1.37 -12.06 -25.35
N ARG A 104 0.80 -11.38 -24.35
CA ARG A 104 1.46 -10.25 -23.68
C ARG A 104 2.76 -10.65 -23.00
N LEU A 105 2.85 -11.87 -22.44
CA LEU A 105 4.09 -12.38 -21.85
C LEU A 105 5.20 -12.62 -22.89
N ALA A 106 4.87 -12.69 -24.18
CA ALA A 106 5.80 -12.90 -25.28
C ALA A 106 6.12 -11.65 -26.10
N GLN A 107 5.41 -10.51 -25.85
CA GLN A 107 5.58 -9.27 -26.62
C GLN A 107 6.77 -8.44 -26.12
N THR A 108 7.73 -8.15 -27.00
CA THR A 108 8.92 -7.36 -26.69
C THR A 108 8.64 -5.88 -26.39
N PHE A 109 7.48 -5.38 -26.82
CA PHE A 109 7.02 -4.01 -26.58
C PHE A 109 6.06 -3.90 -25.37
N SER A 110 5.63 -5.03 -24.81
CA SER A 110 4.75 -5.09 -23.63
C SER A 110 5.51 -5.37 -22.34
N LEU A 111 6.46 -6.30 -22.37
CA LEU A 111 7.31 -6.67 -21.24
C LEU A 111 8.75 -6.23 -21.43
N ARG A 112 9.39 -5.78 -20.37
CA ARG A 112 10.80 -5.43 -20.37
C ARG A 112 11.68 -6.69 -20.47
N TYR A 113 11.25 -7.78 -19.77
CA TYR A 113 11.86 -9.11 -19.80
C TYR A 113 10.78 -10.14 -20.09
N MET A 114 10.76 -10.66 -21.29
CA MET A 114 9.73 -11.60 -21.74
C MET A 114 9.76 -12.89 -20.93
N LEU A 115 8.59 -13.37 -20.49
CA LEU A 115 8.45 -14.61 -19.74
C LEU A 115 8.07 -15.79 -20.63
N VAL A 116 7.58 -15.52 -21.82
CA VAL A 116 7.28 -16.54 -22.85
C VAL A 116 8.12 -16.26 -24.09
N ASP A 117 8.76 -17.29 -24.62
CA ASP A 117 9.46 -17.28 -25.90
C ASP A 117 8.48 -17.73 -26.97
N GLY A 118 8.06 -16.80 -27.84
CA GLY A 118 7.03 -17.00 -28.86
C GLY A 118 7.60 -17.11 -30.25
N HIS A 119 7.07 -18.04 -31.05
CA HIS A 119 7.37 -18.22 -32.46
C HIS A 119 6.15 -18.03 -33.33
N GLY A 120 6.19 -17.07 -34.25
CA GLY A 120 5.07 -16.68 -35.09
C GLY A 120 4.66 -15.20 -34.89
N ASN A 121 3.43 -14.87 -35.25
CA ASN A 121 2.91 -13.50 -35.09
C ASN A 121 2.19 -13.37 -33.73
N PHE A 122 2.80 -12.61 -32.82
CA PHE A 122 2.26 -12.24 -31.51
C PHE A 122 1.76 -10.79 -31.45
N GLY A 123 1.39 -10.19 -32.58
CA GLY A 123 0.97 -8.81 -32.67
C GLY A 123 2.12 -7.83 -32.91
N SER A 124 1.78 -6.57 -33.10
CA SER A 124 2.75 -5.50 -33.37
C SER A 124 2.45 -4.23 -32.56
N VAL A 125 3.40 -3.27 -32.58
CA VAL A 125 3.22 -1.93 -32.00
C VAL A 125 2.16 -1.13 -32.73
N ASP A 126 1.79 -1.54 -33.95
CA ASP A 126 0.69 -0.96 -34.73
C ASP A 126 -0.69 -1.37 -34.21
N GLY A 127 -0.74 -2.30 -33.27
CA GLY A 127 -1.96 -2.83 -32.71
C GLY A 127 -2.58 -3.97 -33.52
N ASP A 128 -1.80 -4.56 -34.44
CA ASP A 128 -2.23 -5.78 -35.11
C ASP A 128 -2.46 -6.89 -34.09
N PRO A 129 -3.57 -7.64 -34.25
CA PRO A 129 -3.83 -8.75 -33.35
C PRO A 129 -2.84 -9.89 -33.60
N PRO A 130 -2.57 -10.73 -32.58
CA PRO A 130 -1.80 -11.97 -32.78
C PRO A 130 -2.53 -12.92 -33.74
N ALA A 131 -1.77 -13.78 -34.41
CA ALA A 131 -2.37 -14.88 -35.16
C ALA A 131 -3.11 -15.83 -34.19
N ALA A 132 -4.11 -16.56 -34.68
CA ALA A 132 -4.86 -17.52 -33.86
C ALA A 132 -3.91 -18.54 -33.21
N TYR A 133 -4.18 -18.94 -31.96
CA TYR A 133 -3.33 -19.80 -31.12
C TYR A 133 -3.00 -21.18 -31.71
N ARG A 134 -3.73 -21.61 -32.74
CA ARG A 134 -3.42 -22.83 -33.50
C ARG A 134 -2.24 -22.69 -34.47
N TYR A 135 -1.84 -21.44 -34.78
CA TYR A 135 -0.70 -21.15 -35.69
C TYR A 135 0.55 -20.76 -34.91
N THR A 136 0.41 -20.03 -33.82
CA THR A 136 1.53 -19.59 -32.98
C THR A 136 2.07 -20.75 -32.14
N GLU A 137 3.34 -20.64 -31.80
CA GLU A 137 4.05 -21.63 -30.96
C GLU A 137 4.74 -20.90 -29.81
N SER A 138 4.92 -21.59 -28.69
CA SER A 138 5.52 -20.99 -27.49
C SER A 138 6.29 -22.01 -26.66
N ARG A 139 7.20 -21.51 -25.87
CA ARG A 139 7.91 -22.18 -24.79
C ARG A 139 8.28 -21.16 -23.72
N MET A 140 8.77 -21.62 -22.58
CA MET A 140 9.28 -20.73 -21.55
C MET A 140 10.53 -19.98 -22.02
N SER A 141 10.72 -18.76 -21.58
CA SER A 141 11.98 -18.03 -21.76
C SER A 141 13.00 -18.46 -20.68
N LYS A 142 14.28 -18.13 -20.88
CA LYS A 142 15.33 -18.47 -19.90
C LYS A 142 15.07 -17.81 -18.53
N ILE A 143 14.63 -16.56 -18.53
CA ILE A 143 14.34 -15.84 -17.29
C ILE A 143 13.11 -16.37 -16.56
N SER A 144 12.11 -16.90 -17.28
CA SER A 144 10.91 -17.46 -16.64
C SER A 144 11.21 -18.76 -15.86
N LEU A 145 12.25 -19.52 -16.21
CA LEU A 145 12.71 -20.63 -15.37
C LEU A 145 13.15 -20.17 -13.98
N LYS A 146 13.73 -18.96 -13.88
CA LYS A 146 14.13 -18.40 -12.57
C LYS A 146 12.92 -18.09 -11.67
N MET A 147 11.73 -17.95 -12.25
CA MET A 147 10.48 -17.79 -11.48
C MET A 147 10.05 -19.09 -10.79
N LEU A 148 10.39 -20.24 -11.36
CA LEU A 148 9.92 -21.58 -10.95
C LEU A 148 11.03 -22.44 -10.33
N THR A 149 12.26 -21.92 -10.25
CA THR A 149 13.38 -22.66 -9.67
C THR A 149 13.06 -23.10 -8.25
N ASP A 150 13.34 -24.36 -7.94
CA ASP A 150 13.12 -24.99 -6.64
C ASP A 150 11.64 -25.08 -6.17
N ILE A 151 10.66 -24.94 -7.06
CA ILE A 151 9.23 -25.06 -6.72
C ILE A 151 8.88 -26.43 -6.14
N ASN A 152 9.64 -27.47 -6.50
CA ASN A 152 9.48 -28.86 -6.04
C ASN A 152 10.15 -29.14 -4.68
N LYS A 153 10.75 -28.13 -4.04
CA LYS A 153 11.44 -28.25 -2.76
C LYS A 153 10.64 -27.61 -1.61
N ASP A 154 9.32 -27.63 -1.68
CA ASP A 154 8.43 -27.07 -0.66
C ASP A 154 8.69 -25.57 -0.34
N THR A 155 9.15 -24.81 -1.33
CA THR A 155 9.52 -23.38 -1.17
C THR A 155 8.34 -22.45 -1.04
N VAL A 156 7.19 -22.82 -1.59
CA VAL A 156 5.95 -22.03 -1.60
C VAL A 156 4.75 -22.92 -1.26
N ASP A 157 3.67 -22.28 -0.85
CA ASP A 157 2.43 -22.99 -0.52
C ASP A 157 1.64 -23.31 -1.78
N PHE A 158 0.92 -24.43 -1.71
CA PHE A 158 0.03 -24.90 -2.74
C PHE A 158 -1.40 -24.93 -2.22
N GLN A 159 -2.35 -24.56 -3.09
CA GLN A 159 -3.79 -24.63 -2.84
C GLN A 159 -4.48 -25.56 -3.83
N GLY A 160 -5.72 -25.97 -3.55
CA GLY A 160 -6.55 -26.67 -4.52
C GLY A 160 -6.84 -25.79 -5.74
N ASN A 161 -6.97 -26.41 -6.91
CA ASN A 161 -7.48 -25.73 -8.10
C ASN A 161 -9.02 -25.55 -7.97
N TYR A 162 -9.68 -25.04 -9.01
CA TYR A 162 -11.11 -24.74 -9.01
C TYR A 162 -12.04 -25.95 -8.71
N ASP A 163 -11.59 -27.18 -8.87
CA ASP A 163 -12.35 -28.42 -8.61
C ASP A 163 -11.70 -29.34 -7.55
N ASP A 164 -10.69 -28.84 -6.84
CA ASP A 164 -9.91 -29.54 -5.80
C ASP A 164 -9.23 -30.85 -6.22
N ARG A 165 -9.14 -31.12 -7.54
CA ARG A 165 -8.48 -32.32 -8.05
C ARG A 165 -6.99 -32.22 -8.21
N LEU A 166 -6.51 -30.97 -8.45
CA LEU A 166 -5.11 -30.67 -8.64
C LEU A 166 -4.70 -29.58 -7.65
N LYS A 167 -3.40 -29.41 -7.48
CA LYS A 167 -2.84 -28.32 -6.68
C LYS A 167 -2.13 -27.33 -7.57
N GLU A 168 -2.32 -26.04 -7.27
CA GLU A 168 -1.62 -24.93 -7.91
C GLU A 168 -0.84 -24.13 -6.88
N PRO A 169 0.30 -23.52 -7.23
CA PRO A 169 1.05 -22.68 -6.32
C PRO A 169 0.32 -21.37 -6.04
N VAL A 170 0.25 -20.99 -4.77
CA VAL A 170 -0.32 -19.68 -4.34
C VAL A 170 0.53 -18.54 -4.91
N VAL A 171 1.83 -18.72 -4.94
CA VAL A 171 2.83 -17.78 -5.45
C VAL A 171 4.01 -18.57 -6.02
N LEU A 172 4.77 -18.01 -6.95
CA LEU A 172 5.99 -18.64 -7.45
C LEU A 172 7.20 -18.26 -6.59
N PRO A 173 8.25 -19.12 -6.53
CA PRO A 173 9.51 -18.78 -5.84
C PRO A 173 10.15 -17.48 -6.33
N SER A 174 10.07 -17.19 -7.62
CA SER A 174 10.45 -15.91 -8.27
C SER A 174 11.78 -15.34 -7.82
N ARG A 175 12.90 -15.92 -8.26
CA ARG A 175 14.25 -15.52 -7.81
C ARG A 175 14.71 -14.11 -8.23
N PHE A 176 13.88 -13.35 -8.92
CA PHE A 176 14.11 -11.94 -9.22
C PHE A 176 12.84 -11.13 -8.97
N PRO A 177 12.93 -9.84 -8.64
CA PRO A 177 11.78 -8.99 -8.30
C PRO A 177 10.97 -8.63 -9.55
N ASN A 178 10.20 -9.60 -10.06
CA ASN A 178 9.46 -9.50 -11.31
C ASN A 178 8.44 -8.36 -11.31
N LEU A 179 7.83 -8.04 -10.17
CA LEU A 179 6.87 -6.93 -10.07
C LEU A 179 7.48 -5.60 -10.50
N LEU A 180 8.73 -5.33 -10.12
CA LEU A 180 9.45 -4.12 -10.53
C LEU A 180 10.10 -4.30 -11.91
N ALA A 181 10.68 -5.47 -12.21
CA ALA A 181 11.36 -5.71 -13.48
C ALA A 181 10.41 -5.58 -14.68
N ASN A 182 9.22 -6.17 -14.63
CA ASN A 182 8.24 -6.15 -15.72
C ASN A 182 7.07 -5.20 -15.52
N GLY A 183 6.87 -4.73 -14.28
CA GLY A 183 5.69 -3.94 -13.93
C GLY A 183 4.39 -4.75 -13.98
N SER A 184 3.28 -4.08 -13.74
CA SER A 184 1.94 -4.66 -13.88
C SER A 184 0.89 -3.57 -14.05
N THR A 185 -0.11 -3.82 -14.91
CA THR A 185 -1.26 -2.93 -15.08
C THR A 185 -2.54 -3.71 -14.86
N GLY A 186 -3.52 -3.14 -14.15
CA GLY A 186 -4.79 -3.81 -13.89
C GLY A 186 -5.86 -2.87 -13.37
N ILE A 187 -7.11 -3.15 -13.75
CA ILE A 187 -8.28 -2.40 -13.31
C ILE A 187 -9.14 -3.36 -12.51
N ALA A 188 -9.29 -3.09 -11.22
CA ALA A 188 -10.17 -3.80 -10.31
C ALA A 188 -11.39 -2.96 -9.96
N VAL A 189 -12.25 -3.47 -9.08
CA VAL A 189 -13.42 -2.71 -8.60
C VAL A 189 -12.95 -1.67 -7.59
N GLY A 190 -13.17 -0.39 -7.89
CA GLY A 190 -12.82 0.73 -7.01
C GLY A 190 -11.33 1.06 -6.92
N MET A 191 -10.45 0.34 -7.62
CA MET A 191 -9.01 0.57 -7.59
C MET A 191 -8.32 0.10 -8.89
N ALA A 192 -7.15 0.66 -9.17
CA ALA A 192 -6.34 0.26 -10.31
C ALA A 192 -4.87 0.20 -9.91
N THR A 193 -4.11 -0.65 -10.58
CA THR A 193 -2.66 -0.71 -10.49
C THR A 193 -2.03 -0.34 -11.82
N ASN A 194 -0.94 0.40 -11.77
CA ASN A 194 -0.14 0.74 -12.95
C ASN A 194 1.32 0.91 -12.53
N ILE A 195 2.00 -0.22 -12.37
CA ILE A 195 3.41 -0.28 -11.95
C ILE A 195 4.26 -0.34 -13.21
N PRO A 196 5.15 0.63 -13.44
CA PRO A 196 6.02 0.63 -14.60
C PRO A 196 7.12 -0.42 -14.48
N PRO A 197 7.65 -0.92 -15.60
CA PRO A 197 8.81 -1.79 -15.62
C PRO A 197 10.10 -1.01 -15.30
N HIS A 198 11.15 -1.74 -14.85
CA HIS A 198 12.44 -1.22 -14.47
C HIS A 198 13.58 -2.09 -15.01
N ASN A 199 14.77 -1.55 -15.06
CA ASN A 199 15.96 -2.30 -15.37
C ASN A 199 16.32 -3.30 -14.26
N ILE A 200 16.50 -4.58 -14.60
CA ILE A 200 16.72 -5.66 -13.62
C ILE A 200 18.01 -5.45 -12.80
N LYS A 201 19.07 -4.92 -13.43
CA LYS A 201 20.31 -4.61 -12.75
C LYS A 201 20.10 -3.55 -11.69
N GLU A 202 19.43 -2.44 -12.03
CA GLU A 202 19.13 -1.37 -11.09
C GLU A 202 18.27 -1.86 -9.91
N VAL A 203 17.25 -2.71 -10.19
CA VAL A 203 16.37 -3.23 -9.16
C VAL A 203 17.10 -4.17 -8.22
N ILE A 204 17.94 -5.07 -8.73
CA ILE A 204 18.72 -5.99 -7.89
C ILE A 204 19.77 -5.23 -7.09
N ASP A 205 20.46 -4.25 -7.67
CA ASP A 205 21.42 -3.42 -6.95
C ASP A 205 20.73 -2.62 -5.82
N GLY A 206 19.53 -2.07 -6.09
CA GLY A 206 18.70 -1.43 -5.07
C GLY A 206 18.21 -2.39 -3.98
N MET A 207 17.85 -3.62 -4.34
CA MET A 207 17.51 -4.67 -3.38
C MET A 207 18.70 -5.02 -2.47
N CYS A 208 19.89 -5.15 -3.04
CA CYS A 208 21.12 -5.39 -2.27
C CYS A 208 21.39 -4.26 -1.28
N CYS A 209 21.15 -3.00 -1.67
CA CYS A 209 21.26 -1.85 -0.77
C CYS A 209 20.30 -1.97 0.45
N VAL A 210 19.05 -2.43 0.23
CA VAL A 210 18.08 -2.65 1.32
C VAL A 210 18.48 -3.82 2.22
N ILE A 211 19.06 -4.89 1.66
CA ILE A 211 19.57 -6.03 2.44
C ILE A 211 20.74 -5.59 3.33
N ASP A 212 21.71 -4.84 2.78
CA ASP A 212 22.88 -4.38 3.50
C ASP A 212 22.55 -3.33 4.57
N ASN A 213 21.57 -2.47 4.31
CA ASN A 213 21.11 -1.44 5.23
C ASN A 213 19.58 -1.36 5.25
N PRO A 214 18.90 -2.09 6.16
CA PRO A 214 17.44 -2.03 6.28
C PRO A 214 16.90 -0.63 6.59
N ASP A 215 17.69 0.24 7.21
CA ASP A 215 17.32 1.62 7.54
C ASP A 215 17.64 2.63 6.40
N CYS A 216 18.05 2.15 5.19
CA CYS A 216 18.35 3.02 4.05
C CYS A 216 17.15 3.90 3.68
N THR A 217 17.47 5.12 3.26
CA THR A 217 16.46 6.10 2.81
C THR A 217 16.04 5.82 1.37
N LEU A 218 14.97 6.49 0.92
CA LEU A 218 14.58 6.42 -0.49
C LEU A 218 15.67 6.96 -1.41
N GLU A 219 16.37 8.00 -0.98
CA GLU A 219 17.47 8.61 -1.72
C GLU A 219 18.62 7.62 -1.96
N ASP A 220 18.94 6.79 -0.97
CA ASP A 220 19.96 5.75 -1.09
C ASP A 220 19.55 4.70 -2.14
N ILE A 221 18.29 4.27 -2.12
CA ILE A 221 17.75 3.32 -3.09
C ILE A 221 17.74 3.94 -4.50
N MET A 222 17.39 5.22 -4.64
CA MET A 222 17.34 5.92 -5.91
C MET A 222 18.73 6.20 -6.54
N GLN A 223 19.82 6.01 -5.82
CA GLN A 223 21.16 5.99 -6.41
C GLN A 223 21.34 4.80 -7.37
N TYR A 224 20.68 3.68 -7.07
CA TYR A 224 20.69 2.46 -7.88
C TYR A 224 19.49 2.42 -8.83
N ILE A 225 18.25 2.57 -8.32
CA ILE A 225 17.01 2.54 -9.11
C ILE A 225 16.68 3.97 -9.55
N LYS A 226 17.16 4.34 -10.74
CA LYS A 226 17.04 5.72 -11.24
C LYS A 226 15.61 6.10 -11.65
N GLY A 227 14.80 5.12 -12.09
CA GLY A 227 13.46 5.35 -12.57
C GLY A 227 12.92 4.21 -13.43
N PRO A 228 11.69 4.31 -13.94
CA PRO A 228 11.13 3.35 -14.89
C PRO A 228 12.01 3.15 -16.12
N ASP A 229 12.00 1.94 -16.68
CA ASP A 229 12.73 1.57 -17.89
C ASP A 229 11.79 0.81 -18.84
N PHE A 230 11.20 1.53 -19.77
CA PHE A 230 10.17 1.00 -20.65
C PHE A 230 10.76 0.15 -21.78
N PRO A 231 10.09 -0.93 -22.22
CA PRO A 231 10.54 -1.77 -23.33
C PRO A 231 10.61 -1.01 -24.66
N THR A 232 9.77 0.03 -24.83
CA THR A 232 9.73 0.89 -26.02
C THR A 232 10.66 2.09 -25.93
N ALA A 233 11.56 2.14 -24.93
CA ALA A 233 12.48 3.22 -24.64
C ALA A 233 11.76 4.57 -24.37
N GLY A 234 12.08 5.63 -25.11
CA GLY A 234 11.53 6.98 -24.89
C GLY A 234 12.28 7.78 -23.82
N ILE A 235 11.82 8.99 -23.57
CA ILE A 235 12.49 9.96 -22.69
C ILE A 235 11.54 10.36 -21.56
N ILE A 236 11.95 10.17 -20.31
CA ILE A 236 11.20 10.68 -19.13
C ILE A 236 11.68 12.11 -18.85
N MET A 237 10.73 13.03 -18.75
CA MET A 237 10.98 14.44 -18.51
C MET A 237 10.88 14.75 -17.02
N GLY A 238 12.04 14.98 -16.38
CA GLY A 238 12.15 15.29 -14.96
C GLY A 238 12.12 14.08 -14.02
N ARG A 239 12.64 14.24 -12.81
CA ARG A 239 12.71 13.19 -11.76
C ARG A 239 11.68 13.33 -10.68
N ALA A 240 11.05 14.50 -10.53
CA ALA A 240 10.12 14.79 -9.45
C ALA A 240 8.95 13.80 -9.41
N GLY A 241 8.34 13.50 -10.55
CA GLY A 241 7.25 12.52 -10.62
C GLY A 241 7.67 11.09 -10.28
N ILE A 242 8.92 10.69 -10.60
CA ILE A 242 9.49 9.40 -10.20
C ILE A 242 9.64 9.34 -8.68
N ARG A 243 10.24 10.39 -8.09
CA ARG A 243 10.47 10.49 -6.65
C ARG A 243 9.16 10.46 -5.87
N ALA A 244 8.13 11.21 -6.33
CA ALA A 244 6.79 11.16 -5.76
C ALA A 244 6.20 9.75 -5.78
N ALA A 245 6.28 9.06 -6.93
CA ALA A 245 5.78 7.70 -7.07
C ALA A 245 6.47 6.72 -6.12
N TYR A 246 7.78 6.82 -5.97
CA TYR A 246 8.56 5.93 -5.11
C TYR A 246 8.37 6.21 -3.62
N ALA A 247 8.14 7.48 -3.26
CA ALA A 247 7.89 7.89 -1.88
C ALA A 247 6.48 7.52 -1.39
N THR A 248 5.46 7.65 -2.25
CA THR A 248 4.05 7.56 -1.85
C THR A 248 3.30 6.39 -2.48
N GLY A 249 3.91 5.67 -3.41
CA GLY A 249 3.24 4.67 -4.25
C GLY A 249 2.35 5.26 -5.35
N ARG A 250 2.29 6.61 -5.47
CA ARG A 250 1.51 7.30 -6.52
C ARG A 250 2.32 8.44 -7.11
N GLY A 251 2.27 8.59 -8.43
CA GLY A 251 2.98 9.66 -9.10
C GLY A 251 2.55 9.80 -10.56
N LYS A 252 3.04 10.84 -11.20
CA LYS A 252 2.79 11.13 -12.61
C LYS A 252 4.08 11.53 -13.27
N ILE A 253 4.47 10.85 -14.32
CA ILE A 253 5.65 11.17 -15.13
C ILE A 253 5.24 11.54 -16.54
N THR A 254 6.01 12.42 -17.16
CA THR A 254 5.84 12.78 -18.57
C THR A 254 6.83 11.97 -19.39
N VAL A 255 6.33 11.21 -20.36
CA VAL A 255 7.13 10.39 -21.28
C VAL A 255 7.01 10.96 -22.67
N ARG A 256 8.13 11.20 -23.33
CA ARG A 256 8.26 11.70 -24.71
C ARG A 256 8.83 10.66 -25.65
N SER A 257 8.41 10.72 -26.88
CA SER A 257 9.09 10.08 -28.03
C SER A 257 10.49 10.64 -28.23
N ARG A 258 11.40 9.81 -28.72
CA ARG A 258 12.68 10.29 -29.25
C ARG A 258 12.45 10.81 -30.67
N CYS A 259 12.59 12.10 -30.83
CA CYS A 259 12.41 12.80 -32.11
C CYS A 259 13.69 13.55 -32.48
N GLU A 260 14.16 13.39 -33.72
CA GLU A 260 15.31 14.08 -34.25
C GLU A 260 14.91 14.93 -35.47
N ILE A 261 15.33 16.19 -35.47
CA ILE A 261 15.15 17.10 -36.61
C ILE A 261 16.32 16.92 -37.55
N GLN A 262 16.04 16.55 -38.77
CA GLN A 262 17.02 16.31 -39.82
C GLN A 262 16.78 17.22 -41.01
N GLU A 263 17.82 17.78 -41.58
CA GLU A 263 17.75 18.54 -42.81
C GLU A 263 18.01 17.62 -44.01
N THR A 264 17.09 17.65 -44.98
CA THR A 264 17.23 16.89 -46.23
C THR A 264 18.15 17.57 -47.21
N LYS A 265 18.71 16.83 -48.16
CA LYS A 265 19.53 17.37 -49.24
C LYS A 265 18.86 18.47 -50.09
N SER A 266 17.55 18.58 -50.02
CA SER A 266 16.74 19.60 -50.70
C SER A 266 16.50 20.87 -49.88
N GLY A 267 17.12 21.00 -48.67
CA GLY A 267 16.95 22.12 -47.74
C GLY A 267 15.58 22.17 -47.07
N ARG A 268 14.90 21.02 -46.98
CA ARG A 268 13.66 20.86 -46.20
C ARG A 268 13.96 20.14 -44.87
N TYR A 269 13.20 20.42 -43.86
CA TYR A 269 13.32 19.72 -42.59
C TYR A 269 12.36 18.54 -42.54
N GLN A 270 12.78 17.50 -41.85
CA GLN A 270 11.95 16.34 -41.46
C GLN A 270 12.20 15.99 -40.00
N ILE A 271 11.19 15.44 -39.36
CA ILE A 271 11.28 14.93 -37.99
C ILE A 271 11.23 13.41 -38.07
N SER A 272 12.28 12.75 -37.62
CA SER A 272 12.38 11.30 -37.50
C SER A 272 12.00 10.90 -36.08
N VAL A 273 11.02 10.00 -35.91
CA VAL A 273 10.61 9.46 -34.61
C VAL A 273 11.06 8.01 -34.55
N THR A 274 11.97 7.72 -33.63
CA THR A 274 12.61 6.40 -33.50
C THR A 274 12.12 5.62 -32.28
N GLU A 275 11.54 6.29 -31.26
CA GLU A 275 11.03 5.68 -30.04
C GLU A 275 9.69 6.30 -29.68
N LEU A 276 8.77 5.49 -29.15
CA LEU A 276 7.44 5.92 -28.72
C LEU A 276 7.26 5.72 -27.21
N PRO A 277 6.41 6.54 -26.56
CA PRO A 277 6.04 6.32 -25.19
C PRO A 277 5.36 4.95 -25.03
N TYR A 278 5.58 4.33 -23.87
CA TYR A 278 5.05 3.01 -23.55
C TYR A 278 3.51 2.95 -23.68
N GLN A 279 3.03 1.88 -24.30
CA GLN A 279 1.61 1.62 -24.58
C GLN A 279 0.96 2.54 -25.63
N VAL A 280 1.71 3.33 -26.37
CA VAL A 280 1.20 4.10 -27.50
C VAL A 280 1.12 3.21 -28.73
N ASN A 281 -0.05 3.25 -29.39
CA ASN A 281 -0.26 2.58 -30.68
C ASN A 281 0.27 3.45 -31.81
N LYS A 282 1.21 2.91 -32.60
CA LYS A 282 1.91 3.64 -33.67
C LYS A 282 0.97 4.04 -34.80
N ALA A 283 0.13 3.15 -35.29
CA ALA A 283 -0.79 3.43 -36.39
C ALA A 283 -1.80 4.53 -36.03
N ARG A 284 -2.42 4.44 -34.84
CA ARG A 284 -3.35 5.47 -34.34
C ARG A 284 -2.67 6.82 -34.14
N LEU A 285 -1.40 6.83 -33.71
CA LEU A 285 -0.63 8.06 -33.60
C LEU A 285 -0.45 8.72 -34.95
N ILE A 286 -0.07 7.96 -35.99
CA ILE A 286 0.09 8.46 -37.37
C ILE A 286 -1.23 9.00 -37.90
N GLU A 287 -2.33 8.28 -37.71
CA GLU A 287 -3.67 8.73 -38.08
C GLU A 287 -4.04 10.04 -37.38
N SER A 288 -3.77 10.15 -36.07
CA SER A 288 -4.01 11.37 -35.29
C SER A 288 -3.22 12.56 -35.82
N ILE A 289 -1.94 12.38 -36.17
CA ILE A 289 -1.10 13.44 -36.77
C ILE A 289 -1.68 13.87 -38.12
N ALA A 290 -2.05 12.91 -38.97
CA ALA A 290 -2.65 13.19 -40.26
C ALA A 290 -4.00 13.94 -40.12
N GLN A 291 -4.81 13.58 -39.13
CA GLN A 291 -6.08 14.27 -38.86
C GLN A 291 -5.88 15.71 -38.38
N LEU A 292 -4.92 15.96 -37.47
CA LEU A 292 -4.56 17.30 -37.01
C LEU A 292 -4.04 18.19 -38.14
N HIS A 293 -3.38 17.59 -39.14
CA HIS A 293 -2.96 18.31 -40.37
C HIS A 293 -4.16 18.69 -41.22
N LYS A 294 -5.13 17.77 -41.46
CA LYS A 294 -6.37 18.05 -42.19
C LYS A 294 -7.21 19.13 -41.52
N ASP A 295 -7.31 19.09 -40.22
CA ASP A 295 -8.05 20.06 -39.38
C ASP A 295 -7.34 21.42 -39.27
N LYS A 296 -6.16 21.60 -39.91
CA LYS A 296 -5.31 22.80 -39.83
C LYS A 296 -4.94 23.23 -38.42
N LYS A 297 -4.89 22.29 -37.48
CA LYS A 297 -4.42 22.54 -36.09
C LYS A 297 -2.92 22.56 -35.99
N ILE A 298 -2.23 21.84 -36.88
CA ILE A 298 -0.77 21.89 -37.05
C ILE A 298 -0.50 22.31 -38.48
N GLU A 299 0.01 23.53 -38.62
CA GLU A 299 0.47 24.06 -39.89
C GLU A 299 1.95 23.70 -40.09
N GLY A 300 2.39 23.54 -41.34
CA GLY A 300 3.78 23.23 -41.60
C GLY A 300 4.10 21.75 -41.87
N LEU A 301 3.17 20.82 -41.66
CA LEU A 301 3.33 19.44 -42.08
C LEU A 301 3.14 19.30 -43.60
N ALA A 302 3.97 18.50 -44.25
CA ALA A 302 3.83 18.14 -45.66
C ALA A 302 3.34 16.71 -45.84
N ASN A 303 3.97 15.74 -45.16
CA ASN A 303 3.63 14.33 -45.24
C ASN A 303 4.00 13.59 -43.94
N VAL A 304 3.41 12.43 -43.70
CA VAL A 304 3.74 11.54 -42.58
C VAL A 304 3.82 10.12 -43.14
N ASN A 305 4.99 9.51 -43.06
CA ASN A 305 5.25 8.18 -43.58
C ASN A 305 5.80 7.27 -42.47
N ASP A 306 5.44 6.00 -42.48
CA ASP A 306 6.00 4.96 -41.65
C ASP A 306 7.04 4.15 -42.45
N TYR A 307 8.30 4.25 -42.04
CA TYR A 307 9.41 3.50 -42.57
C TYR A 307 9.95 2.47 -41.59
N SER A 308 9.14 2.11 -40.59
CA SER A 308 9.52 1.10 -39.61
C SER A 308 9.80 -0.25 -40.31
N SER A 309 10.89 -0.90 -39.92
CA SER A 309 11.34 -2.16 -40.47
C SER A 309 11.84 -3.10 -39.37
N ARG A 310 12.46 -4.20 -39.73
CA ARG A 310 13.16 -5.10 -38.79
C ARG A 310 14.36 -4.42 -38.11
N GLU A 311 14.91 -3.36 -38.71
CA GLU A 311 16.02 -2.58 -38.16
C GLU A 311 15.59 -1.62 -37.04
N GLY A 312 14.30 -1.34 -36.92
CA GLY A 312 13.75 -0.47 -35.90
C GLY A 312 12.54 0.34 -36.35
N MET A 313 12.01 1.10 -35.40
CA MET A 313 10.92 2.04 -35.64
C MET A 313 11.43 3.31 -36.27
N ASN A 314 10.75 3.81 -37.30
CA ASN A 314 11.06 5.08 -37.94
C ASN A 314 9.82 5.70 -38.57
N ILE A 315 9.21 6.65 -37.87
CA ILE A 315 8.13 7.47 -38.42
C ILE A 315 8.74 8.76 -38.91
N LEU A 316 8.61 9.07 -40.21
CA LEU A 316 9.16 10.26 -40.83
C LEU A 316 8.04 11.28 -41.07
N ILE A 317 8.19 12.44 -40.46
CA ILE A 317 7.26 13.58 -40.58
C ILE A 317 7.97 14.65 -41.42
N GLU A 318 7.57 14.80 -42.67
CA GLU A 318 8.12 15.79 -43.58
C GLU A 318 7.48 17.16 -43.38
N LEU A 319 8.31 18.22 -43.39
CA LEU A 319 7.84 19.57 -43.15
C LEU A 319 7.82 20.39 -44.44
N LYS A 320 6.94 21.39 -44.49
CA LYS A 320 6.94 22.40 -45.57
C LYS A 320 8.17 23.26 -45.45
N ARG A 321 8.58 23.87 -46.58
CA ARG A 321 9.83 24.64 -46.68
C ARG A 321 9.93 25.83 -45.71
N GLU A 322 8.79 26.44 -45.40
CA GLU A 322 8.68 27.64 -44.55
C GLU A 322 8.39 27.32 -43.10
N ALA A 323 8.25 26.04 -42.74
CA ALA A 323 7.88 25.63 -41.39
C ALA A 323 9.10 25.66 -40.46
N ASN A 324 8.94 26.24 -39.28
CA ASN A 324 9.93 26.12 -38.21
C ASN A 324 9.79 24.72 -37.55
N PRO A 325 10.82 23.85 -37.65
CA PRO A 325 10.74 22.48 -37.19
C PRO A 325 10.55 22.37 -35.66
N GLN A 326 11.14 23.30 -34.90
CA GLN A 326 11.00 23.28 -33.44
C GLN A 326 9.57 23.64 -32.98
N VAL A 327 8.91 24.57 -33.66
CA VAL A 327 7.55 24.95 -33.36
C VAL A 327 6.61 23.79 -33.69
N VAL A 328 6.77 23.15 -34.85
CA VAL A 328 5.97 21.98 -35.23
C VAL A 328 6.20 20.83 -34.27
N LEU A 329 7.43 20.54 -33.86
CA LEU A 329 7.74 19.50 -32.88
C LEU A 329 7.06 19.77 -31.54
N ASN A 330 7.08 21.02 -31.05
CA ASN A 330 6.39 21.39 -29.79
C ASN A 330 4.87 21.27 -29.90
N GLN A 331 4.28 21.59 -31.04
CA GLN A 331 2.84 21.36 -31.29
C GLN A 331 2.51 19.87 -31.33
N LEU A 332 3.35 19.05 -31.95
CA LEU A 332 3.20 17.60 -31.97
C LEU A 332 3.26 17.01 -30.56
N TYR A 333 4.18 17.42 -29.70
CA TYR A 333 4.24 16.99 -28.30
C TYR A 333 3.01 17.41 -27.49
N SER A 334 2.46 18.60 -27.75
CA SER A 334 1.31 19.09 -26.98
C SER A 334 -0.04 18.53 -27.46
N LEU A 335 -0.18 18.20 -28.73
CA LEU A 335 -1.44 17.81 -29.34
C LEU A 335 -1.56 16.32 -29.66
N THR A 336 -0.48 15.54 -29.54
CA THR A 336 -0.47 14.11 -29.90
C THR A 336 0.13 13.24 -28.81
N GLN A 337 0.03 11.93 -29.01
CA GLN A 337 0.64 10.94 -28.12
C GLN A 337 2.17 10.78 -28.27
N LEU A 338 2.84 11.67 -29.01
CA LEU A 338 4.31 11.78 -28.95
C LEU A 338 4.80 12.22 -27.58
N GLN A 339 3.94 12.81 -26.76
CA GLN A 339 4.16 13.01 -25.35
C GLN A 339 2.93 12.59 -24.59
N ILE A 340 3.11 11.75 -23.58
CA ILE A 340 2.01 11.31 -22.69
C ILE A 340 2.34 11.56 -21.23
N SER A 341 1.31 11.66 -20.42
CA SER A 341 1.40 11.56 -18.98
C SER A 341 1.15 10.11 -18.55
N TYR A 342 2.15 9.47 -17.95
CA TYR A 342 2.03 8.12 -17.41
C TYR A 342 1.78 8.21 -15.90
N GLY A 343 0.61 7.79 -15.46
CA GLY A 343 0.26 7.76 -14.03
C GLY A 343 0.78 6.48 -13.39
N ILE A 344 1.56 6.59 -12.32
CA ILE A 344 2.10 5.46 -11.57
C ILE A 344 1.20 5.22 -10.36
N ILE A 345 0.77 3.96 -10.18
CA ILE A 345 0.01 3.50 -9.02
C ILE A 345 0.60 2.15 -8.62
N GLN A 346 1.36 2.12 -7.52
CA GLN A 346 2.03 0.93 -7.04
C GLN A 346 1.12 0.14 -6.08
N LEU A 347 0.02 -0.37 -6.62
CA LEU A 347 -0.95 -1.17 -5.89
C LEU A 347 -0.69 -2.66 -6.16
N ALA A 348 -0.46 -3.45 -5.13
CA ALA A 348 -0.27 -4.89 -5.21
C ALA A 348 -0.93 -5.61 -4.03
N LEU A 349 -1.08 -6.93 -4.14
CA LEU A 349 -1.57 -7.77 -3.05
C LEU A 349 -0.42 -8.12 -2.10
N VAL A 350 -0.59 -7.81 -0.82
CA VAL A 350 0.28 -8.24 0.28
C VAL A 350 -0.55 -9.15 1.18
N ASN A 351 -0.21 -10.42 1.24
CA ASN A 351 -0.97 -11.43 1.98
C ASN A 351 -2.48 -11.45 1.67
N GLY A 352 -2.83 -11.25 0.39
CA GLY A 352 -4.22 -11.20 -0.09
C GLY A 352 -4.93 -9.85 0.09
N GLU A 353 -4.30 -8.84 0.68
CA GLU A 353 -4.87 -7.50 0.84
C GLU A 353 -4.29 -6.51 -0.17
N PRO A 354 -5.11 -5.72 -0.86
CA PRO A 354 -4.62 -4.69 -1.78
C PRO A 354 -4.02 -3.51 -1.01
N ARG A 355 -2.75 -3.20 -1.26
CA ARG A 355 -2.02 -2.09 -0.63
C ARG A 355 -1.29 -1.25 -1.67
N VAL A 356 -1.33 0.07 -1.49
CA VAL A 356 -0.45 0.98 -2.23
C VAL A 356 0.88 1.01 -1.51
N LEU A 357 1.95 0.66 -2.20
CA LEU A 357 3.27 0.44 -1.62
C LEU A 357 4.26 1.47 -2.13
N THR A 358 5.18 1.90 -1.27
CA THR A 358 6.37 2.65 -1.67
C THR A 358 7.38 1.71 -2.34
N LEU A 359 8.35 2.25 -3.07
CA LEU A 359 9.40 1.44 -3.68
C LEU A 359 10.13 0.57 -2.64
N LYS A 360 10.47 1.15 -1.49
CA LYS A 360 11.14 0.42 -0.41
C LYS A 360 10.30 -0.72 0.12
N GLN A 361 9.00 -0.51 0.34
CA GLN A 361 8.08 -1.55 0.81
C GLN A 361 7.97 -2.72 -0.19
N ILE A 362 7.94 -2.44 -1.50
CA ILE A 362 7.93 -3.51 -2.51
C ILE A 362 9.20 -4.36 -2.41
N LEU A 363 10.36 -3.73 -2.24
CA LEU A 363 11.62 -4.44 -2.08
C LEU A 363 11.67 -5.24 -0.78
N GLU A 364 11.20 -4.68 0.34
CA GLU A 364 11.14 -5.34 1.64
C GLU A 364 10.25 -6.61 1.60
N GLU A 365 9.04 -6.51 1.03
CA GLU A 365 8.12 -7.65 0.88
C GLU A 365 8.73 -8.74 -0.02
N TYR A 366 9.41 -8.35 -1.09
CA TYR A 366 10.10 -9.29 -1.96
C TYR A 366 11.30 -9.96 -1.25
N ILE A 367 12.10 -9.21 -0.49
CA ILE A 367 13.22 -9.76 0.29
C ILE A 367 12.72 -10.76 1.33
N ASP A 368 11.63 -10.46 2.04
CA ASP A 368 11.02 -11.38 3.00
C ASP A 368 10.48 -12.64 2.33
N HIS A 369 9.94 -12.51 1.12
CA HIS A 369 9.55 -13.68 0.32
C HIS A 369 10.77 -14.55 -0.02
N GLN A 370 11.85 -13.96 -0.54
CA GLN A 370 13.08 -14.70 -0.88
C GLN A 370 13.74 -15.31 0.35
N PHE A 371 13.73 -14.62 1.49
CA PHE A 371 14.17 -15.21 2.74
C PHE A 371 13.43 -16.52 3.07
N ASN A 372 12.11 -16.53 2.95
CA ASN A 372 11.29 -17.71 3.19
C ASN A 372 11.55 -18.81 2.16
N VAL A 373 11.69 -18.47 0.89
CA VAL A 373 12.00 -19.42 -0.20
C VAL A 373 13.34 -20.11 0.05
N VAL A 374 14.41 -19.36 0.34
CA VAL A 374 15.74 -19.91 0.60
C VAL A 374 15.75 -20.75 1.88
N LYS A 375 15.09 -20.27 2.95
CA LYS A 375 14.98 -21.01 4.21
C LYS A 375 14.29 -22.35 3.99
N ARG A 376 13.09 -22.37 3.42
CA ARG A 376 12.31 -23.60 3.17
C ARG A 376 13.04 -24.56 2.23
N ARG A 377 13.69 -24.05 1.18
CA ARG A 377 14.54 -24.85 0.30
C ARG A 377 15.68 -25.53 1.07
N THR A 378 16.37 -24.77 1.88
CA THR A 378 17.52 -25.26 2.66
C THR A 378 17.08 -26.28 3.71
N GLU A 379 15.93 -26.08 4.35
CA GLU A 379 15.31 -27.05 5.27
C GLU A 379 14.96 -28.34 4.55
N PHE A 380 14.40 -28.27 3.33
CA PHE A 380 14.08 -29.42 2.50
C PHE A 380 15.33 -30.19 2.09
N ASP A 381 16.34 -29.48 1.57
CA ASP A 381 17.61 -30.10 1.14
C ASP A 381 18.38 -30.66 2.35
N LEU A 382 18.35 -29.99 3.51
CA LEU A 382 18.93 -30.50 4.78
C LEU A 382 18.27 -31.82 5.19
N LYS A 383 16.94 -31.86 5.22
CA LYS A 383 16.20 -33.06 5.58
C LYS A 383 16.55 -34.21 4.64
N LYS A 384 16.56 -33.97 3.33
CA LYS A 384 16.90 -34.96 2.32
C LYS A 384 18.34 -35.46 2.49
N ALA A 385 19.29 -34.59 2.81
CA ALA A 385 20.67 -34.94 3.04
C ALA A 385 20.83 -35.76 4.35
N GLN A 386 20.12 -35.39 5.41
CA GLN A 386 20.09 -36.13 6.67
C GLN A 386 19.46 -37.52 6.50
N ASP A 387 18.34 -37.63 5.80
CA ASP A 387 17.69 -38.91 5.53
C ASP A 387 18.62 -39.85 4.71
N ARG A 388 19.37 -39.29 3.76
CA ARG A 388 20.35 -40.05 2.98
C ARG A 388 21.57 -40.44 3.80
N ALA A 389 22.12 -39.54 4.60
CA ALA A 389 23.26 -39.80 5.50
C ALA A 389 22.90 -40.90 6.51
N HIS A 390 21.71 -40.86 7.08
CA HIS A 390 21.19 -41.88 7.99
C HIS A 390 21.15 -43.27 7.38
N ILE A 391 20.75 -43.36 6.10
CA ILE A 391 20.79 -44.63 5.37
C ILE A 391 22.23 -45.09 5.10
N LEU A 392 23.12 -44.16 4.69
CA LEU A 392 24.52 -44.48 4.38
C LEU A 392 25.28 -44.98 5.59
N GLU A 393 25.08 -44.35 6.78
CA GLU A 393 25.68 -44.80 8.04
C GLU A 393 25.37 -46.26 8.31
N ALA A 394 24.13 -46.69 8.14
CA ALA A 394 23.72 -48.07 8.31
C ALA A 394 24.31 -49.01 7.25
N LEU A 395 24.39 -48.54 5.99
CA LEU A 395 25.00 -49.35 4.92
C LEU A 395 26.50 -49.56 5.15
N LEU A 396 27.24 -48.55 5.56
CA LEU A 396 28.66 -48.67 5.90
C LEU A 396 28.87 -49.60 7.10
N LYS A 397 28.08 -49.45 8.17
CA LYS A 397 28.08 -50.32 9.33
C LYS A 397 27.75 -51.77 8.93
N ALA A 398 26.78 -51.97 8.00
CA ALA A 398 26.46 -53.30 7.50
C ALA A 398 27.59 -53.93 6.66
N LEU A 399 28.37 -53.10 5.92
CA LEU A 399 29.53 -53.57 5.15
C LEU A 399 30.69 -53.94 6.08
N ASP A 400 30.87 -53.28 7.22
CA ASP A 400 31.90 -53.66 8.25
C ASP A 400 31.62 -55.02 8.86
N PHE A 401 30.35 -55.43 8.94
CA PHE A 401 29.92 -56.72 9.51
C PHE A 401 29.20 -57.61 8.48
N ILE A 402 29.64 -57.54 7.22
CA ILE A 402 28.91 -58.10 6.08
C ILE A 402 28.64 -59.59 6.20
N ASP A 403 29.61 -60.36 6.72
CA ASP A 403 29.48 -61.80 6.92
C ASP A 403 28.35 -62.13 7.91
N GLU A 404 28.27 -61.40 9.02
CA GLU A 404 27.21 -61.56 10.01
C GLU A 404 25.84 -61.15 9.46
N VAL A 405 25.79 -60.04 8.70
CA VAL A 405 24.57 -59.59 8.02
C VAL A 405 24.05 -60.68 7.02
N ILE A 406 24.98 -61.27 6.26
CA ILE A 406 24.60 -62.35 5.29
C ILE A 406 24.12 -63.59 6.06
N GLU A 407 24.76 -63.98 7.17
CA GLU A 407 24.36 -65.11 8.00
C GLU A 407 22.96 -64.90 8.59
N ILE A 408 22.66 -63.70 9.13
CA ILE A 408 21.37 -63.36 9.66
C ILE A 408 20.27 -63.43 8.54
N LEU A 409 20.53 -62.83 7.38
CA LEU A 409 19.57 -62.86 6.27
C LEU A 409 19.33 -64.25 5.72
N ARG A 410 20.36 -65.09 5.59
CA ARG A 410 20.27 -66.49 5.15
C ARG A 410 19.53 -67.40 6.12
N SER A 411 19.71 -67.16 7.43
CA SER A 411 19.05 -67.96 8.46
C SER A 411 17.61 -67.54 8.76
N SER A 412 17.19 -66.38 8.24
CA SER A 412 15.83 -65.84 8.42
C SER A 412 14.85 -66.50 7.41
N LYS A 413 13.62 -66.79 7.88
CA LYS A 413 12.60 -67.49 7.04
C LYS A 413 11.83 -66.50 6.17
N SER A 414 11.88 -65.23 6.47
CA SER A 414 11.18 -64.21 5.73
C SER A 414 11.93 -62.86 5.82
N ILE A 415 11.61 -61.93 4.89
CA ILE A 415 12.18 -60.57 4.86
C ILE A 415 11.87 -59.79 6.16
N PRO A 416 10.63 -59.80 6.70
CA PRO A 416 10.33 -59.15 7.97
C PRO A 416 11.15 -59.68 9.16
N GLU A 417 11.30 -61.02 9.26
CA GLU A 417 12.14 -61.62 10.33
C GLU A 417 13.60 -61.25 10.19
N GLY A 418 14.12 -61.18 8.95
CA GLY A 418 15.46 -60.70 8.69
C GLY A 418 15.69 -59.24 9.11
N LYS A 419 14.74 -58.39 8.86
CA LYS A 419 14.78 -56.98 9.30
C LYS A 419 14.77 -56.87 10.82
N GLU A 420 13.84 -57.51 11.49
CA GLU A 420 13.74 -57.52 12.96
C GLU A 420 15.04 -57.97 13.61
N ARG A 421 15.64 -59.06 13.14
CA ARG A 421 16.93 -59.54 13.67
C ARG A 421 18.12 -58.61 13.39
N LEU A 422 18.09 -57.87 12.26
CA LEU A 422 19.10 -56.84 11.97
C LEU A 422 18.92 -55.63 12.89
N CYS A 423 17.68 -55.23 13.17
CA CYS A 423 17.38 -54.16 14.11
C CYS A 423 17.86 -54.55 15.53
N ASP A 424 17.51 -55.73 16.01
CA ASP A 424 17.91 -56.21 17.36
C ASP A 424 19.42 -56.34 17.52
N ARG A 425 20.12 -56.77 16.47
CA ARG A 425 21.56 -57.07 16.56
C ARG A 425 22.43 -55.85 16.43
N PHE A 426 22.11 -54.92 15.49
CA PHE A 426 22.95 -53.80 15.14
C PHE A 426 22.37 -52.44 15.60
N GLY A 427 21.12 -52.46 16.09
CA GLY A 427 20.43 -51.25 16.52
C GLY A 427 19.99 -50.38 15.36
N PHE A 428 19.74 -50.96 14.20
CA PHE A 428 19.18 -50.30 13.03
C PHE A 428 17.69 -49.99 13.24
N ASP A 429 17.21 -48.92 12.61
CA ASP A 429 15.79 -48.69 12.49
C ASP A 429 15.17 -49.44 11.29
N ASP A 430 13.84 -49.41 11.17
CA ASP A 430 13.12 -50.14 10.15
C ASP A 430 13.46 -49.66 8.71
N ILE A 431 13.75 -48.33 8.56
CA ILE A 431 14.15 -47.72 7.28
C ILE A 431 15.53 -48.21 6.89
N GLN A 432 16.49 -48.20 7.81
CA GLN A 432 17.85 -48.68 7.63
C GLN A 432 17.90 -50.16 7.30
N ALA A 433 17.20 -50.99 8.08
CA ALA A 433 17.11 -52.44 7.86
C ALA A 433 16.47 -52.77 6.50
N ASN A 434 15.47 -51.98 6.06
CA ASN A 434 14.85 -52.17 4.74
C ASN A 434 15.84 -51.92 3.60
N HIS A 435 16.67 -50.89 3.69
CA HIS A 435 17.71 -50.59 2.69
C HIS A 435 18.81 -51.64 2.68
N ILE A 436 19.23 -52.17 3.84
CA ILE A 436 20.21 -53.26 3.94
C ILE A 436 19.68 -54.52 3.27
N VAL A 437 18.45 -54.93 3.55
CA VAL A 437 17.84 -56.13 2.95
C VAL A 437 17.69 -56.02 1.44
N GLN A 438 17.47 -54.79 0.91
CA GLN A 438 17.38 -54.51 -0.52
C GLN A 438 18.72 -54.27 -1.23
N MET A 439 19.85 -54.37 -0.50
CA MET A 439 21.20 -54.17 -1.03
C MET A 439 21.50 -55.20 -2.11
N ARG A 440 22.04 -54.72 -3.23
CA ARG A 440 22.46 -55.59 -4.35
C ARG A 440 23.86 -56.15 -4.08
N LEU A 441 24.10 -57.42 -4.44
CA LEU A 441 25.40 -58.08 -4.26
C LEU A 441 26.58 -57.32 -4.88
N GLY A 442 26.37 -56.57 -5.95
CA GLY A 442 27.41 -55.69 -6.56
C GLY A 442 27.85 -54.55 -5.66
N GLN A 443 27.05 -54.11 -4.68
CA GLN A 443 27.39 -53.06 -3.73
C GLN A 443 28.36 -53.54 -2.61
N LEU A 444 28.69 -54.84 -2.56
CA LEU A 444 29.61 -55.40 -1.59
C LEU A 444 31.08 -55.31 -2.02
N THR A 445 31.39 -54.70 -3.16
CA THR A 445 32.75 -54.58 -3.65
C THR A 445 33.46 -53.41 -2.96
N GLY A 446 34.78 -53.52 -2.80
CA GLY A 446 35.58 -52.48 -2.15
C GLY A 446 35.52 -51.13 -2.84
N LEU A 447 35.38 -51.09 -4.18
CA LEU A 447 35.24 -49.88 -4.95
C LEU A 447 33.87 -49.14 -4.65
N GLU A 448 32.79 -49.90 -4.43
CA GLU A 448 31.50 -49.33 -4.04
C GLU A 448 31.51 -48.82 -2.60
N ARG A 449 32.26 -49.46 -1.71
CA ARG A 449 32.48 -48.97 -0.32
C ARG A 449 33.18 -47.58 -0.32
N GLU A 450 34.25 -47.43 -1.10
CA GLU A 450 34.93 -46.12 -1.21
C GLU A 450 33.97 -45.02 -1.71
N LYS A 451 33.08 -45.33 -2.68
CA LYS A 451 32.08 -44.37 -3.15
C LYS A 451 31.06 -44.00 -2.07
N LEU A 452 30.62 -44.94 -1.23
CA LEU A 452 29.71 -44.68 -0.14
C LEU A 452 30.36 -43.81 0.96
N GLU A 453 31.65 -44.04 1.25
CA GLU A 453 32.43 -43.23 2.19
C GLU A 453 32.64 -41.79 1.65
N GLU A 454 32.91 -41.65 0.34
CA GLU A 454 33.00 -40.35 -0.33
C GLU A 454 31.65 -39.64 -0.33
N GLU A 455 30.53 -40.34 -0.63
CA GLU A 455 29.17 -39.79 -0.59
C GLU A 455 28.83 -39.33 0.82
N GLN A 456 29.17 -40.09 1.87
CA GLN A 456 28.96 -39.70 3.27
C GLN A 456 29.72 -38.43 3.62
N ALA A 457 31.01 -38.34 3.29
CA ALA A 457 31.82 -37.14 3.55
C ALA A 457 31.31 -35.91 2.82
N GLN A 458 30.76 -36.07 1.62
CA GLN A 458 30.12 -34.97 0.88
C GLN A 458 28.81 -34.53 1.54
N LEU A 459 27.97 -35.47 1.97
CA LEU A 459 26.71 -35.15 2.66
C LEU A 459 26.94 -34.48 4.00
N GLU A 460 27.95 -34.91 4.78
CA GLU A 460 28.31 -34.26 6.05
C GLU A 460 28.72 -32.80 5.85
N LYS A 461 29.49 -32.51 4.79
CA LYS A 461 29.82 -31.13 4.42
C LYS A 461 28.59 -30.32 4.02
N GLN A 462 27.69 -30.90 3.21
CA GLN A 462 26.45 -30.24 2.80
C GLN A 462 25.52 -29.97 3.98
N ILE A 463 25.37 -30.96 4.90
CA ILE A 463 24.59 -30.80 6.14
C ILE A 463 25.16 -29.65 6.99
N ALA A 464 26.48 -29.59 7.15
CA ALA A 464 27.12 -28.50 7.90
C ALA A 464 26.90 -27.14 7.23
N GLU A 465 26.97 -27.07 5.89
CA GLU A 465 26.67 -25.86 5.11
C GLU A 465 25.19 -25.43 5.27
N PHE A 466 24.25 -26.36 5.15
CA PHE A 466 22.83 -26.06 5.32
C PHE A 466 22.50 -25.60 6.74
N LEU A 467 23.09 -26.22 7.76
CA LEU A 467 22.95 -25.78 9.16
C LEU A 467 23.55 -24.40 9.37
N HIS A 468 24.67 -24.08 8.72
CA HIS A 468 25.26 -22.75 8.77
C HIS A 468 24.34 -21.71 8.13
N ILE A 469 23.78 -21.98 6.96
CA ILE A 469 22.83 -21.08 6.30
C ILE A 469 21.61 -20.84 7.20
N LEU A 470 21.08 -21.86 7.85
CA LEU A 470 19.91 -21.77 8.72
C LEU A 470 20.19 -21.15 10.10
N SER A 471 21.47 -20.91 10.45
CA SER A 471 21.87 -20.45 11.79
C SER A 471 21.42 -19.04 12.13
N SER A 472 21.32 -18.14 11.13
CA SER A 472 20.88 -16.77 11.35
C SER A 472 20.11 -16.22 10.13
N ARG A 473 19.39 -15.09 10.36
CA ARG A 473 18.71 -14.38 9.27
C ARG A 473 19.71 -13.78 8.28
N GLU A 474 20.82 -13.30 8.80
CA GLU A 474 21.88 -12.66 8.01
C GLU A 474 22.48 -13.64 7.00
N THR A 475 22.81 -14.87 7.42
CA THR A 475 23.37 -15.89 6.51
C THR A 475 22.41 -16.30 5.40
N VAL A 476 21.11 -16.39 5.68
CA VAL A 476 20.09 -16.63 4.63
C VAL A 476 20.04 -15.47 3.67
N LEU A 477 20.07 -14.22 4.15
CA LEU A 477 20.05 -13.03 3.30
C LEU A 477 21.32 -12.86 2.46
N GLU A 478 22.48 -13.33 2.94
CA GLU A 478 23.71 -13.41 2.13
C GLU A 478 23.53 -14.36 0.93
N VAL A 479 22.87 -15.51 1.13
CA VAL A 479 22.53 -16.44 0.04
C VAL A 479 21.56 -15.77 -0.93
N VAL A 480 20.50 -15.10 -0.45
CA VAL A 480 19.55 -14.37 -1.29
C VAL A 480 20.28 -13.32 -2.13
N LYS A 481 21.17 -12.54 -1.52
CA LYS A 481 21.96 -11.52 -2.21
C LYS A 481 22.86 -12.12 -3.29
N LYS A 482 23.58 -13.21 -2.96
CA LYS A 482 24.46 -13.90 -3.91
C LYS A 482 23.68 -14.40 -5.13
N GLU A 483 22.57 -15.09 -4.91
CA GLU A 483 21.74 -15.63 -6.01
C GLU A 483 21.11 -14.52 -6.86
N ALA A 484 20.71 -13.41 -6.25
CA ALA A 484 20.21 -12.25 -6.97
C ALA A 484 21.29 -11.61 -7.85
N ILE A 485 22.54 -11.50 -7.36
CA ILE A 485 23.68 -11.01 -8.13
C ILE A 485 23.98 -11.92 -9.33
N GLU A 486 23.90 -13.24 -9.16
CA GLU A 486 24.06 -14.19 -10.27
C GLU A 486 23.01 -13.96 -11.37
N ILE A 487 21.75 -13.73 -10.99
CA ILE A 487 20.67 -13.41 -11.94
C ILE A 487 20.89 -12.04 -12.60
N ARG A 488 21.32 -11.04 -11.81
CA ARG A 488 21.68 -9.74 -12.37
C ARG A 488 22.74 -9.88 -13.46
N ASP A 489 23.79 -10.62 -13.18
CA ASP A 489 24.94 -10.74 -14.12
C ASP A 489 24.58 -11.58 -15.35
N GLU A 490 23.62 -12.52 -15.23
CA GLU A 490 23.11 -13.33 -16.35
C GLU A 490 22.17 -12.55 -17.26
N PHE A 491 21.35 -11.63 -16.72
CA PHE A 491 20.27 -10.95 -17.46
C PHE A 491 20.43 -9.42 -17.54
N ALA A 492 21.54 -8.87 -17.05
CA ALA A 492 21.80 -7.43 -17.11
C ALA A 492 21.85 -6.95 -18.55
N ASP A 493 21.15 -5.88 -18.81
CA ASP A 493 21.21 -5.11 -20.06
C ASP A 493 21.22 -3.61 -19.77
N ASP A 494 21.51 -2.81 -20.78
CA ASP A 494 21.53 -1.36 -20.65
C ASP A 494 20.11 -0.79 -20.50
N ARG A 495 20.01 0.33 -19.78
CA ARG A 495 18.79 1.11 -19.69
C ARG A 495 18.36 1.58 -21.09
N ARG A 496 17.10 1.39 -21.43
CA ARG A 496 16.50 1.83 -22.70
C ARG A 496 15.91 3.23 -22.59
N THR A 497 15.20 3.54 -21.50
CA THR A 497 14.53 4.83 -21.30
C THR A 497 15.51 5.86 -20.75
N GLU A 498 15.67 6.97 -21.44
CA GLU A 498 16.46 8.11 -20.97
C GLU A 498 15.69 8.92 -19.94
N ILE A 499 16.38 9.45 -18.92
CA ILE A 499 15.80 10.35 -17.92
C ILE A 499 16.53 11.69 -18.01
N VAL A 500 15.82 12.71 -18.49
CA VAL A 500 16.36 14.06 -18.67
C VAL A 500 15.99 14.94 -17.49
N ASN A 501 16.98 15.60 -16.91
CA ASN A 501 16.73 16.61 -15.90
C ASN A 501 16.17 17.87 -16.57
N VAL A 502 14.97 18.25 -16.24
CA VAL A 502 14.40 19.53 -16.66
C VAL A 502 14.86 20.59 -15.65
N SER A 503 15.51 21.63 -16.13
CA SER A 503 15.93 22.78 -15.30
C SER A 503 14.66 23.37 -14.67
N GLY A 504 14.49 23.20 -13.38
CA GLY A 504 13.28 23.53 -12.62
C GLY A 504 12.65 22.31 -11.94
N GLU A 505 13.42 21.25 -11.65
CA GLU A 505 12.94 20.18 -10.78
C GLU A 505 12.61 20.75 -9.40
N VAL A 506 11.32 20.82 -9.17
CA VAL A 506 10.73 21.14 -7.88
C VAL A 506 10.77 19.86 -7.02
N ASP A 507 11.16 19.99 -5.79
CA ASP A 507 11.18 18.87 -4.83
C ASP A 507 9.76 18.26 -4.74
N VAL A 508 9.61 16.98 -4.38
CA VAL A 508 8.27 16.34 -4.25
C VAL A 508 7.39 17.13 -3.29
N GLU A 509 8.00 17.72 -2.30
CA GLU A 509 7.36 18.61 -1.33
C GLU A 509 6.83 19.88 -1.99
N ASP A 510 7.50 20.39 -3.03
CA ASP A 510 7.09 21.59 -3.80
C ASP A 510 5.99 21.29 -4.85
N LEU A 511 5.73 20.04 -5.16
CA LEU A 511 4.63 19.60 -6.06
C LEU A 511 3.31 19.37 -5.33
N ILE A 512 3.36 19.26 -4.02
CA ILE A 512 2.19 19.16 -3.18
C ILE A 512 1.85 20.57 -2.74
N PRO A 513 0.66 21.11 -3.06
CA PRO A 513 0.30 22.43 -2.60
C PRO A 513 0.42 22.51 -1.07
N GLU A 514 1.10 23.53 -0.60
CA GLU A 514 1.15 23.85 0.82
C GLU A 514 -0.20 24.45 1.21
N GLU A 515 -1.06 23.64 1.79
CA GLU A 515 -2.41 23.99 2.17
C GLU A 515 -2.62 23.77 3.66
N GLU A 516 -3.33 24.65 4.30
CA GLU A 516 -3.79 24.44 5.65
C GLU A 516 -4.95 23.43 5.64
N CYS A 517 -4.77 22.31 6.30
CA CYS A 517 -5.76 21.23 6.35
C CYS A 517 -6.23 20.97 7.78
N VAL A 518 -7.48 20.59 7.91
CA VAL A 518 -8.06 20.07 9.15
C VAL A 518 -7.91 18.55 9.16
N PHE A 519 -7.15 18.06 10.12
CA PHE A 519 -6.93 16.64 10.36
C PHE A 519 -7.91 16.14 11.39
N THR A 520 -8.64 15.10 11.08
CA THR A 520 -9.68 14.54 11.94
C THR A 520 -9.39 13.07 12.23
N LYS A 521 -9.29 12.70 13.52
CA LYS A 521 -9.14 11.32 13.98
C LYS A 521 -10.36 10.90 14.76
N THR A 522 -10.87 9.70 14.49
CA THR A 522 -11.96 9.09 15.25
C THR A 522 -11.44 8.19 16.38
N ARG A 523 -12.29 7.85 17.35
CA ARG A 523 -11.97 6.94 18.48
C ARG A 523 -11.59 5.53 18.01
N MET A 524 -12.15 5.06 16.88
CA MET A 524 -11.79 3.78 16.26
C MET A 524 -10.51 3.84 15.42
N GLY A 525 -9.85 5.02 15.34
CA GLY A 525 -8.58 5.19 14.67
C GLY A 525 -8.68 5.48 13.17
N TYR A 526 -9.83 5.95 12.66
CA TYR A 526 -9.91 6.48 11.30
C TYR A 526 -9.39 7.90 11.26
N ILE A 527 -8.59 8.22 10.24
CA ILE A 527 -8.01 9.55 10.04
C ILE A 527 -8.21 10.01 8.61
N LYS A 528 -8.39 11.31 8.44
CA LYS A 528 -8.43 12.00 7.16
C LYS A 528 -7.93 13.44 7.31
N ARG A 529 -7.53 14.06 6.19
CA ARG A 529 -7.33 15.50 6.08
C ARG A 529 -8.39 16.10 5.16
N ILE A 530 -8.77 17.34 5.42
CA ILE A 530 -9.71 18.12 4.61
C ILE A 530 -9.15 19.54 4.54
N PRO A 531 -9.10 20.20 3.36
CA PRO A 531 -8.73 21.59 3.27
C PRO A 531 -9.57 22.45 4.21
N ALA A 532 -8.94 23.39 4.91
CA ALA A 532 -9.62 24.20 5.94
C ALA A 532 -10.77 25.04 5.36
N ASP A 533 -10.68 25.42 4.08
CA ASP A 533 -11.67 26.23 3.35
C ASP A 533 -13.00 25.50 3.07
N GLU A 534 -13.03 24.15 3.14
CA GLU A 534 -14.29 23.40 3.02
C GLU A 534 -15.27 23.64 4.20
N TYR A 535 -14.78 24.18 5.33
CA TYR A 535 -15.60 24.51 6.48
C TYR A 535 -16.00 26.00 6.45
N ARG A 536 -17.16 26.33 5.86
CA ARG A 536 -17.69 27.71 5.82
C ARG A 536 -18.02 28.25 7.20
N ILE A 537 -17.71 29.55 7.44
CA ILE A 537 -18.00 30.25 8.68
C ILE A 537 -19.51 30.31 8.95
N GLN A 538 -19.93 30.03 10.19
CA GLN A 538 -21.31 30.09 10.65
C GLN A 538 -21.47 31.06 11.84
N ARG A 539 -22.69 31.57 12.07
CA ARG A 539 -22.96 32.44 13.23
C ARG A 539 -22.94 31.59 14.52
N LYS A 540 -22.43 32.14 15.62
CA LYS A 540 -22.48 31.53 16.96
C LYS A 540 -23.90 31.09 17.31
N GLY A 541 -24.05 29.93 17.97
CA GLY A 541 -25.36 29.37 18.32
C GLY A 541 -26.12 28.75 17.13
N GLY A 542 -25.48 28.52 15.99
CA GLY A 542 -25.99 27.72 14.86
C GLY A 542 -26.10 26.23 15.22
N ARG A 543 -26.83 25.45 14.39
CA ARG A 543 -26.98 23.98 14.56
C ARG A 543 -25.79 23.19 14.04
N GLY A 544 -24.88 23.81 13.25
CA GLY A 544 -23.76 23.14 12.60
C GLY A 544 -24.18 22.32 11.35
N LYS A 545 -23.24 21.64 10.75
CA LYS A 545 -23.43 20.74 9.60
C LYS A 545 -22.81 19.38 9.90
N LEU A 546 -23.36 18.31 9.30
CA LEU A 546 -22.78 16.99 9.42
C LEU A 546 -21.35 16.99 8.83
N GLY A 547 -20.36 16.77 9.68
CA GLY A 547 -18.94 16.83 9.31
C GLY A 547 -18.30 15.47 9.10
N LEU A 548 -18.94 14.39 9.55
CA LEU A 548 -18.46 13.02 9.39
C LEU A 548 -19.63 12.04 9.44
N THR A 549 -19.63 11.07 8.53
CA THR A 549 -20.54 9.92 8.65
C THR A 549 -19.81 8.82 9.40
N THR A 550 -20.09 8.67 10.70
CA THR A 550 -19.51 7.63 11.54
C THR A 550 -20.38 6.38 11.53
N ARG A 551 -19.85 5.24 11.97
CA ARG A 551 -20.69 4.09 12.38
C ARG A 551 -21.38 4.44 13.71
N GLU A 552 -22.48 3.77 14.06
CA GLU A 552 -23.29 4.04 15.26
C GLU A 552 -22.48 4.13 16.58
N GLU A 553 -21.24 3.60 16.60
CA GLU A 553 -20.37 3.56 17.80
C GLU A 553 -19.05 4.37 17.65
N ASP A 554 -18.79 5.04 16.50
CA ASP A 554 -17.52 5.75 16.27
C ASP A 554 -17.72 7.26 16.31
N VAL A 555 -16.89 7.97 17.05
CA VAL A 555 -16.97 9.42 17.27
C VAL A 555 -15.63 10.09 16.98
N VAL A 556 -15.65 11.37 16.58
CA VAL A 556 -14.46 12.18 16.44
C VAL A 556 -13.79 12.35 17.81
N ASP A 557 -12.53 11.96 17.89
CA ASP A 557 -11.74 11.98 19.12
C ASP A 557 -10.80 13.18 19.16
N THR A 558 -10.09 13.45 18.05
CA THR A 558 -9.13 14.54 17.97
C THR A 558 -9.24 15.24 16.62
N MET A 559 -9.11 16.58 16.66
CA MET A 559 -9.05 17.43 15.46
C MET A 559 -7.99 18.49 15.68
N PHE A 560 -7.20 18.79 14.63
CA PHE A 560 -6.23 19.87 14.61
C PHE A 560 -6.01 20.35 13.19
N THR A 561 -5.42 21.53 13.05
CA THR A 561 -5.02 22.12 11.77
C THR A 561 -3.51 22.13 11.65
N CYS A 562 -2.98 21.81 10.48
CA CYS A 562 -1.59 22.03 10.13
C CYS A 562 -1.43 22.08 8.60
N SER A 563 -0.24 22.52 8.15
CA SER A 563 0.15 22.47 6.75
C SER A 563 0.33 21.03 6.28
N THR A 564 0.05 20.76 5.01
CA THR A 564 0.36 19.50 4.34
C THR A 564 1.83 19.12 4.44
N HIS A 565 2.73 20.09 4.58
CA HIS A 565 4.19 19.89 4.65
C HIS A 565 4.73 19.67 6.06
N ASP A 566 3.93 19.90 7.10
CA ASP A 566 4.32 19.68 8.48
C ASP A 566 4.42 18.18 8.82
N TYR A 567 5.12 17.87 9.90
CA TYR A 567 5.15 16.53 10.45
C TYR A 567 4.01 16.32 11.44
N VAL A 568 3.35 15.18 11.34
CA VAL A 568 2.36 14.74 12.32
C VAL A 568 2.94 13.56 13.11
N MET A 569 3.09 13.77 14.41
CA MET A 569 3.48 12.71 15.33
C MET A 569 2.26 12.10 16.00
N PHE A 570 2.23 10.79 16.06
CA PHE A 570 1.19 10.01 16.72
C PHE A 570 1.77 9.36 17.97
N PHE A 571 1.06 9.51 19.07
CA PHE A 571 1.41 8.87 20.34
C PHE A 571 0.36 7.83 20.67
N THR A 572 0.78 6.67 21.13
CA THR A 572 -0.11 5.54 21.33
C THR A 572 -0.38 5.25 22.80
N THR A 573 -1.40 4.43 23.05
CA THR A 573 -1.75 3.93 24.39
C THR A 573 -0.65 3.14 25.07
N LYS A 574 0.33 2.63 24.30
CA LYS A 574 1.54 1.98 24.83
C LYS A 574 2.70 2.96 25.06
N GLY A 575 2.48 4.26 24.89
CA GLY A 575 3.52 5.28 25.07
C GLY A 575 4.58 5.32 23.97
N LYS A 576 4.29 4.74 22.78
CA LYS A 576 5.13 4.83 21.60
C LYS A 576 4.79 6.09 20.78
N ALA A 577 5.78 6.58 20.02
CA ALA A 577 5.60 7.67 19.07
C ALA A 577 5.94 7.22 17.64
N TYR A 578 5.14 7.66 16.67
CA TYR A 578 5.32 7.50 15.23
C TYR A 578 5.31 8.88 14.57
N LYS A 579 5.95 9.04 13.41
CA LYS A 579 6.04 10.33 12.70
C LYS A 579 5.83 10.12 11.20
N ILE A 580 4.92 10.90 10.60
CA ILE A 580 4.68 10.96 9.16
C ILE A 580 4.49 12.41 8.71
N LYS A 581 4.54 12.66 7.40
CA LYS A 581 4.20 13.97 6.81
C LYS A 581 2.68 14.16 6.72
N GLY A 582 2.21 15.42 6.83
CA GLY A 582 0.78 15.72 6.72
C GLY A 582 0.15 15.26 5.41
N TYR A 583 0.85 15.39 4.29
CA TYR A 583 0.36 14.95 2.98
C TYR A 583 0.26 13.41 2.82
N GLU A 584 0.92 12.62 3.66
CA GLU A 584 0.78 11.15 3.67
C GLU A 584 -0.57 10.71 4.25
N ILE A 585 -1.25 11.58 4.98
CA ILE A 585 -2.62 11.32 5.47
C ILE A 585 -3.60 11.57 4.31
N PRO A 586 -4.44 10.58 3.96
CA PRO A 586 -5.34 10.68 2.81
C PRO A 586 -6.31 11.85 2.94
N GLU A 587 -6.49 12.56 1.82
CA GLU A 587 -7.55 13.54 1.68
C GLU A 587 -8.91 12.86 1.61
N GLY A 588 -9.89 13.44 2.27
CA GLY A 588 -11.23 12.91 2.30
C GLY A 588 -12.26 14.02 2.19
N SER A 589 -13.40 13.73 1.58
CA SER A 589 -14.53 14.66 1.62
C SER A 589 -15.05 14.84 3.04
N ARG A 590 -15.78 15.90 3.30
CA ARG A 590 -16.34 16.20 4.63
C ARG A 590 -17.11 15.05 5.25
N THR A 591 -17.88 14.31 4.48
CA THR A 591 -18.69 13.16 4.94
C THR A 591 -18.00 11.82 4.85
N SER A 592 -16.80 11.71 4.26
CA SER A 592 -16.07 10.45 4.15
C SER A 592 -15.56 9.98 5.51
N LYS A 593 -15.41 8.66 5.64
CA LYS A 593 -14.96 8.01 6.87
C LYS A 593 -13.45 8.17 7.15
N GLY A 594 -12.65 8.40 6.10
CA GLY A 594 -11.20 8.39 6.17
C GLY A 594 -10.59 6.99 6.16
N MET A 595 -9.28 6.90 6.40
CA MET A 595 -8.51 5.67 6.42
C MET A 595 -8.16 5.26 7.86
N ASN A 596 -8.14 3.97 8.15
CA ASN A 596 -7.72 3.50 9.47
C ASN A 596 -6.20 3.67 9.64
N LEU A 597 -5.77 4.18 10.79
CA LEU A 597 -4.37 4.44 11.13
C LEU A 597 -3.47 3.19 11.04
N VAL A 598 -4.01 2.00 11.28
CA VAL A 598 -3.24 0.74 11.13
C VAL A 598 -2.81 0.47 9.67
N ASN A 599 -3.46 1.11 8.70
CA ASN A 599 -3.07 1.04 7.28
C ASN A 599 -1.98 2.06 6.91
N ILE A 600 -1.72 3.03 7.78
CA ILE A 600 -0.73 4.10 7.58
C ILE A 600 0.48 3.87 8.49
N LEU A 601 0.24 3.44 9.73
CA LEU A 601 1.25 3.22 10.76
C LEU A 601 1.29 1.74 11.17
N PRO A 602 2.45 1.15 11.40
CA PRO A 602 2.59 -0.24 11.86
C PRO A 602 2.27 -0.36 13.37
N ILE A 603 1.01 -0.08 13.72
CA ILE A 603 0.49 -0.13 15.08
C ILE A 603 0.06 -1.56 15.37
N GLU A 604 0.36 -2.09 16.55
CA GLU A 604 -0.07 -3.42 17.00
C GLU A 604 -1.60 -3.47 17.18
N SER A 605 -2.21 -4.65 17.06
CA SER A 605 -3.67 -4.83 17.09
C SER A 605 -4.37 -4.37 18.39
N ASP A 606 -3.62 -4.35 19.50
CA ASP A 606 -4.06 -3.91 20.82
C ASP A 606 -3.62 -2.47 21.17
N GLU A 607 -2.96 -1.77 20.23
CA GLU A 607 -2.42 -0.44 20.39
C GLU A 607 -3.30 0.58 19.63
N LYS A 608 -3.60 1.73 20.24
CA LYS A 608 -4.40 2.82 19.65
C LYS A 608 -3.64 4.14 19.73
N ALA A 609 -3.80 5.00 18.74
CA ALA A 609 -3.29 6.37 18.81
C ALA A 609 -4.15 7.19 19.80
N SER A 610 -3.53 7.66 20.88
CA SER A 610 -4.17 8.43 21.93
C SER A 610 -4.02 9.95 21.75
N ALA A 611 -2.86 10.41 21.32
CA ALA A 611 -2.59 11.83 21.08
C ALA A 611 -1.85 12.05 19.77
N MET A 612 -1.98 13.25 19.21
CA MET A 612 -1.31 13.70 18.01
C MET A 612 -0.65 15.04 18.25
N LEU A 613 0.52 15.27 17.65
CA LEU A 613 1.27 16.51 17.69
C LEU A 613 1.70 16.92 16.29
N MET A 614 1.44 18.15 15.92
CA MET A 614 2.02 18.80 14.75
C MET A 614 3.41 19.33 15.09
N ILE A 615 4.36 19.10 14.20
CA ILE A 615 5.71 19.63 14.26
C ILE A 615 5.96 20.43 12.98
N PRO A 616 6.14 21.74 13.05
CA PRO A 616 6.52 22.56 11.92
C PRO A 616 7.83 22.06 11.29
N LYS A 617 7.95 22.24 9.98
CA LYS A 617 9.12 21.83 9.20
C LYS A 617 10.44 22.36 9.79
N ASP A 618 10.42 23.58 10.33
CA ASP A 618 11.60 24.32 10.80
C ASP A 618 11.85 24.20 12.31
N ALA A 619 11.08 23.39 13.05
CA ALA A 619 11.26 23.20 14.48
C ALA A 619 12.58 22.50 14.79
N ALA A 620 13.52 23.17 15.51
CA ALA A 620 14.86 22.66 15.74
C ALA A 620 15.23 22.43 17.22
N ASP A 621 15.00 23.42 18.09
CA ASP A 621 15.49 23.42 19.48
C ASP A 621 14.36 23.40 20.52
N GLU A 622 13.23 22.82 20.16
CA GLU A 622 12.03 22.76 20.99
C GLU A 622 11.97 21.49 21.82
N ASN A 623 11.05 21.47 22.78
CA ASN A 623 10.76 20.34 23.62
C ASN A 623 9.32 19.85 23.39
N ILE A 624 9.10 18.57 23.56
CA ILE A 624 7.78 17.97 23.58
C ILE A 624 7.30 17.85 25.03
N LEU A 625 6.21 18.54 25.33
CA LEU A 625 5.52 18.49 26.61
C LEU A 625 4.35 17.52 26.49
N MET A 626 4.35 16.49 27.32
CA MET A 626 3.35 15.43 27.34
C MET A 626 2.56 15.46 28.64
N VAL A 627 1.23 15.41 28.54
CA VAL A 627 0.32 15.44 29.70
C VAL A 627 -0.61 14.24 29.63
N THR A 628 -0.64 13.44 30.71
CA THR A 628 -1.48 12.26 30.76
C THR A 628 -2.84 12.59 31.39
N ARG A 629 -3.84 11.76 31.11
CA ARG A 629 -5.19 11.87 31.62
C ARG A 629 -5.25 11.89 33.15
N ASN A 630 -4.38 11.10 33.80
CA ASN A 630 -4.33 10.98 35.27
C ASN A 630 -3.46 12.03 35.93
N GLY A 631 -3.02 13.09 35.21
CA GLY A 631 -2.36 14.24 35.80
C GLY A 631 -0.86 14.12 35.92
N VAL A 632 -0.19 13.34 35.09
CA VAL A 632 1.27 13.31 34.96
C VAL A 632 1.70 14.23 33.82
N ILE A 633 2.81 14.94 34.01
CA ILE A 633 3.44 15.80 33.00
C ILE A 633 4.90 15.40 32.78
N LYS A 634 5.34 15.50 31.55
CA LYS A 634 6.71 15.21 31.15
C LYS A 634 7.16 16.15 30.03
N ARG A 635 8.42 16.57 30.06
CA ARG A 635 9.04 17.35 29.00
C ARG A 635 10.26 16.59 28.46
N THR A 636 10.39 16.47 27.15
CA THR A 636 11.49 15.75 26.48
C THR A 636 11.94 16.56 25.27
N ALA A 637 13.26 16.63 25.02
CA ALA A 637 13.79 17.37 23.88
C ALA A 637 13.31 16.78 22.54
N LEU A 638 12.91 17.65 21.58
CA LEU A 638 12.49 17.25 20.24
C LEU A 638 13.60 16.51 19.50
N SER A 639 14.85 16.84 19.77
CA SER A 639 16.04 16.15 19.22
C SER A 639 16.06 14.65 19.50
N ASP A 640 15.48 14.21 20.63
CA ASP A 640 15.35 12.79 20.97
C ASP A 640 14.38 12.02 20.04
N PHE A 641 13.58 12.74 19.24
CA PHE A 641 12.58 12.23 18.30
C PHE A 641 12.97 12.45 16.83
N ARG A 642 14.20 12.87 16.52
CA ARG A 642 14.66 13.08 15.14
C ARG A 642 14.59 11.79 14.31
N ASN A 643 15.05 10.68 14.88
CA ASN A 643 15.14 9.38 14.23
C ASN A 643 14.10 8.41 14.81
N ILE A 644 12.87 8.46 14.30
CA ILE A 644 11.82 7.51 14.66
C ILE A 644 11.84 6.35 13.66
N ARG A 645 12.09 5.14 14.16
CA ARG A 645 12.05 3.92 13.34
C ARG A 645 10.60 3.61 12.93
N LYS A 646 10.41 2.87 11.84
CA LYS A 646 9.06 2.44 11.39
C LYS A 646 8.25 1.78 12.51
N ASN A 647 8.89 0.99 13.37
CA ASN A 647 8.24 0.33 14.51
C ASN A 647 7.92 1.28 15.68
N GLY A 648 8.06 2.58 15.49
CA GLY A 648 7.89 3.58 16.54
C GLY A 648 9.04 3.57 17.57
N ILE A 649 8.99 4.56 18.45
CA ILE A 649 9.93 4.65 19.58
C ILE A 649 9.16 4.91 20.88
N ILE A 650 9.68 4.45 22.02
CA ILE A 650 9.08 4.76 23.32
C ILE A 650 9.25 6.24 23.62
N ALA A 651 8.15 6.95 23.86
CA ALA A 651 8.07 8.36 24.19
C ALA A 651 7.90 8.60 25.70
N ILE A 652 7.08 7.79 26.36
CA ILE A 652 6.80 7.86 27.79
C ILE A 652 6.44 6.47 28.32
N ASN A 653 6.84 6.18 29.56
CA ASN A 653 6.34 5.02 30.28
C ASN A 653 5.04 5.42 31.01
N LEU A 654 3.94 4.84 30.59
CA LEU A 654 2.61 5.06 31.17
C LEU A 654 2.34 4.08 32.31
N ASP A 655 1.55 4.52 33.31
CA ASP A 655 1.01 3.64 34.33
C ASP A 655 -0.15 2.77 33.79
N GLU A 656 -0.49 1.71 34.51
CA GLU A 656 -1.68 0.92 34.18
C GLU A 656 -2.93 1.83 34.17
N ASN A 657 -3.70 1.75 33.07
CA ASN A 657 -4.91 2.55 32.84
C ASN A 657 -4.72 4.08 32.70
N ASP A 658 -3.49 4.58 32.51
CA ASP A 658 -3.26 5.97 32.13
C ASP A 658 -3.05 6.08 30.63
N VAL A 659 -3.48 7.20 30.02
CA VAL A 659 -3.33 7.49 28.61
C VAL A 659 -2.78 8.89 28.44
N LEU A 660 -2.03 9.08 27.36
CA LEU A 660 -1.50 10.39 26.99
C LEU A 660 -2.65 11.23 26.41
N GLU A 661 -3.02 12.32 27.07
CA GLU A 661 -4.18 13.16 26.68
C GLU A 661 -3.76 14.32 25.78
N ASN A 662 -2.70 15.05 26.14
CA ASN A 662 -2.19 16.16 25.37
C ASN A 662 -0.70 16.07 25.13
N VAL A 663 -0.29 16.48 23.94
CA VAL A 663 1.11 16.67 23.57
C VAL A 663 1.26 18.04 22.92
N LEU A 664 2.21 18.84 23.40
CA LEU A 664 2.44 20.20 22.96
C LEU A 664 3.92 20.40 22.62
N LEU A 665 4.18 21.26 21.65
CA LEU A 665 5.52 21.68 21.31
C LEU A 665 5.84 22.98 22.07
N THR A 666 7.01 23.10 22.71
CA THR A 666 7.37 24.25 23.52
C THR A 666 8.85 24.62 23.37
N ASP A 667 9.11 25.93 23.41
CA ASP A 667 10.43 26.52 23.39
C ASP A 667 11.13 26.64 24.79
N GLY A 668 10.40 26.31 25.88
CA GLY A 668 10.92 26.39 27.25
C GLY A 668 10.62 27.67 27.99
N ASN A 669 9.88 28.62 27.40
CA ASN A 669 9.63 29.97 27.96
C ASN A 669 8.15 30.19 28.34
N SER A 670 7.32 29.16 28.30
CA SER A 670 5.88 29.29 28.49
C SER A 670 5.43 28.86 29.90
N ASP A 671 4.25 29.32 30.31
CA ASP A 671 3.47 28.68 31.38
C ASP A 671 2.56 27.61 30.80
N VAL A 672 2.40 26.51 31.54
CA VAL A 672 1.44 25.45 31.22
C VAL A 672 0.13 25.70 31.94
N PHE A 673 -0.97 25.75 31.19
CA PHE A 673 -2.32 25.76 31.74
C PHE A 673 -3.00 24.42 31.47
N ILE A 674 -3.44 23.75 32.53
CA ILE A 674 -4.12 22.45 32.48
C ILE A 674 -5.53 22.62 33.04
N ALA A 675 -6.53 22.08 32.35
CA ALA A 675 -7.91 22.07 32.83
C ALA A 675 -8.45 20.64 32.99
N THR A 676 -9.34 20.48 33.99
CA THR A 676 -9.98 19.19 34.28
C THR A 676 -11.44 19.17 33.88
N HIS A 677 -11.98 17.97 33.65
CA HIS A 677 -13.38 17.71 33.31
C HIS A 677 -14.35 18.28 34.37
N ASN A 678 -14.00 18.19 35.66
CA ASN A 678 -14.79 18.74 36.76
C ASN A 678 -14.53 20.23 36.99
N GLY A 679 -13.93 20.94 36.03
CA GLY A 679 -13.86 22.39 35.97
C GLY A 679 -12.79 23.03 36.84
N LEU A 680 -11.74 22.32 37.23
CA LEU A 680 -10.54 22.88 37.84
C LEU A 680 -9.55 23.32 36.77
N GLY A 681 -8.67 24.31 37.09
CA GLY A 681 -7.55 24.69 36.23
C GLY A 681 -6.33 25.05 37.06
N ILE A 682 -5.16 24.67 36.60
CA ILE A 682 -3.87 25.00 37.21
C ILE A 682 -2.96 25.63 36.16
N ARG A 683 -2.27 26.69 36.51
CA ARG A 683 -1.24 27.38 35.73
C ARG A 683 0.08 27.35 36.52
N PHE A 684 1.15 26.89 35.87
CA PHE A 684 2.49 26.81 36.43
C PHE A 684 3.54 26.97 35.33
N ASN A 685 4.77 27.37 35.70
CA ASN A 685 5.84 27.48 34.74
C ASN A 685 6.29 26.11 34.21
N GLU A 686 6.47 25.96 32.89
CA GLU A 686 6.84 24.69 32.28
C GLU A 686 8.18 24.14 32.78
N ASN A 687 9.09 25.03 33.27
CA ASN A 687 10.37 24.62 33.85
C ASN A 687 10.24 23.86 35.18
N ASP A 688 9.08 23.93 35.82
CA ASP A 688 8.76 23.06 36.97
C ASP A 688 8.72 21.55 36.53
N ALA A 689 8.50 21.29 35.23
CA ALA A 689 8.67 19.98 34.64
C ALA A 689 10.01 19.92 33.88
N ARG A 690 11.09 19.53 34.57
CA ARG A 690 12.42 19.45 33.97
C ARG A 690 12.44 18.53 32.74
N VAL A 691 13.33 18.82 31.78
CA VAL A 691 13.55 17.98 30.60
C VAL A 691 14.16 16.64 31.03
N ILE A 692 13.54 15.53 30.63
CA ILE A 692 13.94 14.18 30.97
C ILE A 692 13.84 13.25 29.75
N GLY A 693 14.67 12.22 29.70
CA GLY A 693 14.75 11.31 28.58
C GLY A 693 13.46 10.53 28.29
N ARG A 694 13.28 10.04 27.05
CA ARG A 694 12.06 9.41 26.53
C ARG A 694 11.48 8.28 27.40
N GLN A 695 12.31 7.42 27.97
CA GLN A 695 11.88 6.23 28.72
C GLN A 695 11.50 6.51 30.19
N SER A 696 11.28 7.76 30.57
CA SER A 696 10.87 8.12 31.93
C SER A 696 9.33 8.26 32.04
N ARG A 697 8.81 8.16 33.28
CA ARG A 697 7.37 8.24 33.58
C ARG A 697 6.84 9.67 33.58
N GLY A 698 7.61 10.65 33.99
CA GLY A 698 7.16 12.02 34.23
C GLY A 698 6.93 12.34 35.69
N VAL A 699 6.31 13.49 35.98
CA VAL A 699 6.06 14.05 37.30
C VAL A 699 4.61 14.52 37.43
N LYS A 700 4.09 14.61 38.65
CA LYS A 700 2.70 15.00 38.91
C LYS A 700 2.43 16.46 38.51
N ALA A 701 1.44 16.71 37.66
CA ALA A 701 1.05 18.03 37.20
C ALA A 701 -0.03 18.69 38.09
N ILE A 702 -1.05 17.94 38.48
CA ILE A 702 -2.20 18.40 39.27
C ILE A 702 -2.62 17.33 40.26
N THR A 703 -3.27 17.74 41.37
CA THR A 703 -3.93 16.85 42.32
C THR A 703 -5.43 16.99 42.16
N PHE A 704 -6.13 15.92 41.81
CA PHE A 704 -7.58 15.93 41.68
C PHE A 704 -8.27 16.00 43.05
N LYS A 705 -9.43 16.65 43.11
CA LYS A 705 -10.28 16.71 44.32
C LYS A 705 -11.25 15.54 44.39
N LYS A 706 -11.58 14.93 43.26
CA LYS A 706 -12.47 13.79 43.11
C LYS A 706 -11.79 12.71 42.31
N ASP A 707 -12.05 11.47 42.60
CA ASP A 707 -11.44 10.32 41.95
C ASP A 707 -11.95 10.12 40.52
N ASP A 708 -13.09 10.72 40.15
CA ASP A 708 -13.70 10.67 38.82
C ASP A 708 -13.22 11.80 37.89
N ASP A 709 -12.30 12.67 38.35
CA ASP A 709 -11.77 13.80 37.56
C ASP A 709 -10.58 13.39 36.70
N TYR A 710 -10.47 14.03 35.57
CA TYR A 710 -9.37 13.81 34.62
C TYR A 710 -9.08 15.07 33.81
N ILE A 711 -7.91 15.11 33.18
CA ILE A 711 -7.49 16.21 32.32
C ILE A 711 -8.22 16.17 30.99
N VAL A 712 -8.78 17.32 30.56
CA VAL A 712 -9.46 17.50 29.26
C VAL A 712 -8.69 18.38 28.29
N GLY A 713 -7.61 19.02 28.75
CA GLY A 713 -6.80 19.83 27.89
C GLY A 713 -5.63 20.47 28.62
N ALA A 714 -4.57 20.75 27.88
CA ALA A 714 -3.41 21.52 28.29
C ALA A 714 -3.04 22.51 27.17
N GLU A 715 -2.67 23.72 27.54
CA GLU A 715 -2.27 24.78 26.62
C GLU A 715 -1.05 25.53 27.15
N LEU A 716 -0.24 26.09 26.23
CA LEU A 716 0.90 26.92 26.56
C LEU A 716 0.49 28.39 26.54
N ILE A 717 0.81 29.08 27.62
CA ILE A 717 0.52 30.51 27.80
C ILE A 717 1.82 31.30 27.75
N ASN A 718 1.86 32.29 26.86
CA ASN A 718 2.93 33.29 26.80
C ASN A 718 2.34 34.66 27.19
N GLU A 719 2.79 35.23 28.28
CA GLU A 719 2.29 36.59 28.69
C GLU A 719 2.64 37.65 27.64
N GLY A 720 1.62 38.40 27.24
CA GLY A 720 1.78 39.50 26.26
C GLY A 720 1.55 39.09 24.80
N ASP A 721 1.24 37.84 24.50
CA ASP A 721 0.95 37.41 23.13
C ASP A 721 -0.46 37.77 22.62
N GLY A 722 -1.31 38.35 23.48
CA GLY A 722 -2.69 38.73 23.13
C GLY A 722 -3.71 37.56 23.08
N GLY A 723 -3.28 36.35 23.33
CA GLY A 723 -4.14 35.18 23.35
C GLY A 723 -5.05 35.11 24.59
N LYS A 724 -6.11 34.35 24.49
CA LYS A 724 -7.08 34.07 25.57
C LYS A 724 -7.34 32.57 25.70
N ILE A 725 -7.74 32.10 26.88
CA ILE A 725 -8.17 30.71 27.06
C ILE A 725 -9.67 30.61 26.76
N LEU A 726 -10.00 29.88 25.69
CA LEU A 726 -11.36 29.47 25.40
C LEU A 726 -11.67 28.18 26.15
N THR A 727 -12.69 28.19 26.99
CA THR A 727 -13.21 26.99 27.67
C THR A 727 -14.60 26.72 27.13
N VAL A 728 -14.85 25.46 26.68
CA VAL A 728 -16.14 25.02 26.15
C VAL A 728 -16.64 23.83 26.99
N THR A 729 -17.95 23.86 27.30
CA THR A 729 -18.62 22.76 28.05
C THR A 729 -19.28 21.77 27.11
N GLU A 730 -19.49 20.55 27.60
CA GLU A 730 -20.22 19.49 26.89
C GLU A 730 -21.64 19.96 26.46
N THR A 731 -22.25 20.89 27.21
CA THR A 731 -23.59 21.42 26.91
C THR A 731 -23.58 22.56 25.87
N GLY A 732 -22.45 22.90 25.26
CA GLY A 732 -22.35 23.87 24.19
C GLY A 732 -22.28 25.35 24.68
N ASN A 733 -21.89 25.60 25.91
CA ASN A 733 -21.57 26.95 26.41
C ASN A 733 -20.06 27.16 26.30
N GLY A 734 -19.64 28.37 25.97
CA GLY A 734 -18.23 28.70 25.85
C GLY A 734 -17.92 30.15 26.24
N ARG A 735 -16.70 30.38 26.66
CA ARG A 735 -16.20 31.77 26.98
C ARG A 735 -14.71 31.89 26.81
N LYS A 736 -14.27 33.08 26.49
CA LYS A 736 -12.86 33.45 26.55
C LYS A 736 -12.54 34.04 27.92
N SER A 737 -11.38 33.69 28.48
CA SER A 737 -10.88 34.29 29.74
C SER A 737 -9.45 34.74 29.56
N ASP A 738 -9.11 35.86 30.22
CA ASP A 738 -7.74 36.35 30.21
C ASP A 738 -6.81 35.44 31.02
N TYR A 739 -5.54 35.42 30.66
CA TYR A 739 -4.51 34.66 31.38
C TYR A 739 -4.35 35.11 32.83
N SER A 740 -4.51 36.42 33.10
CA SER A 740 -4.44 37.02 34.43
C SER A 740 -5.51 36.51 35.41
N ASP A 741 -6.63 35.97 34.89
CA ASP A 741 -7.63 35.27 35.69
C ASP A 741 -7.09 34.00 36.36
N TYR A 742 -5.96 33.46 35.89
CA TYR A 742 -5.35 32.22 36.39
C TYR A 742 -3.99 32.54 37.03
N ARG A 743 -3.94 32.59 38.36
CA ARG A 743 -2.69 32.81 39.07
C ARG A 743 -1.69 31.68 38.82
N VAL A 744 -0.43 31.99 38.66
CA VAL A 744 0.67 31.02 38.62
C VAL A 744 0.78 30.31 39.98
N GLN A 745 0.91 29.00 39.98
CA GLN A 745 1.00 28.16 41.17
C GLN A 745 2.16 27.19 41.02
N SER A 746 2.54 26.50 42.11
CA SER A 746 3.47 25.40 42.04
C SER A 746 2.78 24.16 41.37
N ARG A 747 3.54 23.43 40.53
CA ARG A 747 3.10 22.16 39.93
C ARG A 747 2.63 21.15 41.02
N GLY A 748 1.63 20.33 40.70
CA GLY A 748 1.07 19.33 41.62
C GLY A 748 0.04 19.85 42.60
N GLY A 749 -0.31 21.16 42.58
CA GLY A 749 -1.39 21.75 43.38
C GLY A 749 -2.78 21.28 42.92
N MET A 750 -3.83 21.67 43.72
CA MET A 750 -5.24 21.33 43.37
C MET A 750 -5.86 22.29 42.34
N GLY A 751 -5.14 23.30 41.90
CA GLY A 751 -5.62 24.30 40.95
C GLY A 751 -6.72 25.24 41.53
N THR A 752 -7.39 25.94 40.63
CA THR A 752 -8.49 26.90 40.94
C THR A 752 -9.69 26.56 40.08
N ILE A 753 -10.88 27.02 40.46
CA ILE A 753 -12.09 26.80 39.65
C ILE A 753 -11.92 27.54 38.32
N ASN A 754 -11.84 26.77 37.22
CA ASN A 754 -11.92 27.25 35.86
C ASN A 754 -13.38 27.47 35.44
N TYR A 755 -14.25 26.45 35.63
CA TYR A 755 -15.66 26.53 35.24
C TYR A 755 -16.57 25.97 36.34
N LYS A 756 -17.78 26.55 36.54
CA LYS A 756 -18.75 26.05 37.49
C LYS A 756 -19.62 24.94 36.87
N VAL A 757 -19.10 23.73 36.88
CA VAL A 757 -19.71 22.57 36.21
C VAL A 757 -21.07 22.16 36.73
N ASP A 758 -21.31 22.29 38.03
CA ASP A 758 -22.59 21.98 38.66
C ASP A 758 -23.77 22.80 38.10
N LYS A 759 -23.47 23.98 37.54
CA LYS A 759 -24.47 24.91 37.00
C LYS A 759 -24.53 24.93 35.47
N PHE A 760 -23.46 24.62 34.78
CA PHE A 760 -23.31 24.96 33.36
C PHE A 760 -22.80 23.77 32.49
N GLY A 761 -22.69 22.57 33.05
CA GLY A 761 -22.18 21.38 32.39
C GLY A 761 -20.68 21.23 32.56
N LYS A 762 -20.18 19.99 32.39
CA LYS A 762 -18.80 19.62 32.55
C LYS A 762 -17.97 20.22 31.41
N VAL A 763 -16.67 20.43 31.63
CA VAL A 763 -15.76 20.96 30.61
C VAL A 763 -15.44 19.89 29.57
N ALA A 764 -15.69 20.19 28.29
CA ALA A 764 -15.37 19.32 27.18
C ALA A 764 -13.94 19.52 26.67
N SER A 765 -13.52 20.79 26.49
CA SER A 765 -12.21 21.12 25.96
C SER A 765 -11.79 22.56 26.29
N ILE A 766 -10.49 22.82 26.24
CA ILE A 766 -9.88 24.15 26.29
C ILE A 766 -8.96 24.36 25.10
N LYS A 767 -8.86 25.60 24.61
CA LYS A 767 -7.88 26.02 23.60
C LYS A 767 -7.45 27.48 23.82
N LYS A 768 -6.20 27.75 23.47
CA LYS A 768 -5.71 29.11 23.33
C LYS A 768 -6.22 29.68 22.01
N VAL A 769 -6.77 30.87 22.01
CA VAL A 769 -7.34 31.53 20.82
C VAL A 769 -6.91 33.00 20.73
N PHE A 770 -6.72 33.48 19.52
CA PHE A 770 -6.50 34.87 19.20
C PHE A 770 -7.76 35.49 18.60
N ALA A 771 -7.77 36.83 18.45
CA ALA A 771 -8.94 37.53 17.93
C ALA A 771 -9.25 37.19 16.45
N ASP A 772 -8.22 36.94 15.68
CA ASP A 772 -8.25 36.62 14.25
C ASP A 772 -8.41 35.12 13.96
N ASP A 773 -8.64 34.27 14.98
CA ASP A 773 -8.83 32.85 14.82
C ASP A 773 -10.31 32.49 14.60
N ASP A 774 -10.50 31.36 13.93
CA ASP A 774 -11.76 30.65 13.89
C ASP A 774 -11.70 29.39 14.74
N VAL A 775 -12.81 29.02 15.35
CA VAL A 775 -12.97 27.87 16.23
C VAL A 775 -13.89 26.86 15.57
N ILE A 776 -13.42 25.61 15.47
CA ILE A 776 -14.20 24.49 14.97
C ILE A 776 -14.59 23.61 16.17
N LEU A 777 -15.88 23.40 16.37
CA LEU A 777 -16.45 22.58 17.45
C LEU A 777 -17.08 21.32 16.85
N VAL A 778 -16.92 20.17 17.54
CA VAL A 778 -17.46 18.89 17.11
C VAL A 778 -18.27 18.26 18.23
N SER A 779 -19.48 17.82 17.90
CA SER A 779 -20.34 17.06 18.79
C SER A 779 -20.16 15.54 18.67
N GLU A 780 -20.71 14.78 19.63
CA GLU A 780 -20.68 13.33 19.66
C GLU A 780 -21.36 12.71 18.43
N ASN A 781 -22.42 13.33 17.95
CA ASN A 781 -23.14 12.91 16.74
C ASN A 781 -22.45 13.34 15.42
N GLY A 782 -21.21 13.86 15.50
CA GLY A 782 -20.43 14.28 14.33
C GLY A 782 -20.85 15.59 13.68
N ILE A 783 -21.65 16.41 14.37
CA ILE A 783 -22.03 17.74 13.90
C ILE A 783 -20.86 18.69 14.12
N VAL A 784 -20.50 19.44 13.10
CA VAL A 784 -19.37 20.39 13.11
C VAL A 784 -19.87 21.80 12.86
N ILE A 785 -19.37 22.76 13.62
CA ILE A 785 -19.59 24.20 13.42
C ILE A 785 -18.26 24.95 13.44
N ARG A 786 -18.08 25.89 12.50
CA ARG A 786 -16.96 26.84 12.50
C ARG A 786 -17.51 28.23 12.87
N ILE A 787 -16.93 28.88 13.86
CA ILE A 787 -17.33 30.20 14.36
C ILE A 787 -16.10 31.06 14.58
N SER A 788 -16.20 32.37 14.35
CA SER A 788 -15.10 33.29 14.65
C SER A 788 -14.89 33.43 16.17
N ALA A 789 -13.64 33.33 16.61
CA ALA A 789 -13.25 33.55 18.00
C ALA A 789 -13.63 34.96 18.51
N GLU A 790 -13.58 35.96 17.63
CA GLU A 790 -14.00 37.32 17.94
C GLU A 790 -15.45 37.37 18.45
N SER A 791 -16.34 36.58 17.88
CA SER A 791 -17.76 36.51 18.23
C SER A 791 -18.03 35.99 19.65
N ILE A 792 -17.06 35.32 20.29
CA ILE A 792 -17.22 34.71 21.60
C ILE A 792 -16.86 35.74 22.65
N ARG A 793 -17.79 35.97 23.59
CA ARG A 793 -17.62 36.98 24.64
C ARG A 793 -16.48 36.63 25.59
N GLU A 794 -15.65 37.62 25.90
CA GLU A 794 -14.68 37.58 27.00
C GLU A 794 -15.39 37.76 28.33
N CYS A 795 -15.13 36.86 29.29
CA CYS A 795 -15.77 36.87 30.60
C CYS A 795 -14.81 36.35 31.67
N SER A 796 -14.99 36.77 32.89
CA SER A 796 -14.25 36.26 34.05
C SER A 796 -14.47 34.74 34.25
N ARG A 797 -13.48 34.10 34.81
CA ARG A 797 -13.38 32.66 35.09
C ARG A 797 -14.65 31.91 35.53
N PRO A 798 -15.45 32.38 36.52
CA PRO A 798 -16.59 31.64 37.02
C PRO A 798 -17.91 31.88 36.24
N SER A 799 -17.91 32.63 35.14
CA SER A 799 -19.12 32.97 34.40
C SER A 799 -19.55 31.84 33.42
N LYS A 800 -20.85 31.87 33.05
CA LYS A 800 -21.44 30.88 32.10
C LYS A 800 -20.91 31.05 30.68
N GLY A 801 -20.55 32.27 30.28
CA GLY A 801 -20.25 32.59 28.88
C GLY A 801 -21.49 32.64 27.99
N VAL A 802 -21.30 32.32 26.71
CA VAL A 802 -22.31 32.36 25.66
C VAL A 802 -22.56 30.94 25.09
N LYS A 803 -23.69 30.75 24.44
CA LYS A 803 -23.97 29.55 23.69
C LYS A 803 -23.16 29.58 22.41
N VAL A 804 -22.17 28.70 22.27
CA VAL A 804 -21.30 28.62 21.10
C VAL A 804 -21.83 27.63 20.05
N MET A 805 -22.55 26.59 20.50
CA MET A 805 -23.20 25.61 19.66
C MET A 805 -24.54 25.17 20.24
N ARG A 806 -25.58 25.05 19.42
CA ARG A 806 -26.84 24.43 19.80
C ARG A 806 -26.75 22.94 19.53
N LEU A 807 -27.02 22.13 20.54
CA LEU A 807 -26.99 20.68 20.50
C LEU A 807 -28.40 20.14 20.57
N ASP A 808 -28.65 19.02 19.91
CA ASP A 808 -29.88 18.26 20.00
C ASP A 808 -29.95 17.50 21.34
N GLU A 809 -31.12 16.94 21.68
CA GLU A 809 -31.30 16.14 22.92
C GLU A 809 -30.33 14.96 22.90
N ASN A 810 -29.57 14.77 23.96
CA ASN A 810 -28.54 13.74 24.15
C ASN A 810 -27.25 13.90 23.34
N ASP A 811 -27.03 15.05 22.68
CA ASP A 811 -25.75 15.35 22.05
C ASP A 811 -24.86 16.19 22.98
N ARG A 812 -23.53 16.06 22.82
CA ARG A 812 -22.54 16.83 23.61
C ARG A 812 -21.34 17.18 22.76
N ILE A 813 -20.69 18.30 23.09
CA ILE A 813 -19.41 18.65 22.49
C ILE A 813 -18.33 17.73 23.05
N ILE A 814 -17.51 17.17 22.14
CA ILE A 814 -16.40 16.28 22.48
C ILE A 814 -15.08 16.97 22.35
N THR A 815 -14.86 17.73 21.26
CA THR A 815 -13.57 18.33 20.95
C THR A 815 -13.73 19.65 20.23
N MET A 816 -12.66 20.47 20.25
CA MET A 816 -12.52 21.67 19.45
C MET A 816 -11.10 21.85 18.92
N THR A 817 -10.99 22.54 17.78
CA THR A 817 -9.73 23.01 17.24
C THR A 817 -9.83 24.46 16.81
N VAL A 818 -8.66 25.07 16.54
CA VAL A 818 -8.52 26.48 16.14
C VAL A 818 -7.83 26.50 14.79
N THR A 819 -8.26 27.40 13.89
CA THR A 819 -7.67 27.63 12.58
C THR A 819 -7.54 29.12 12.31
N LYS A 820 -6.63 29.52 11.44
CA LYS A 820 -6.52 30.91 11.02
C LYS A 820 -7.69 31.31 10.12
N LYS A 821 -8.05 32.60 10.12
CA LYS A 821 -9.06 33.15 9.23
C LYS A 821 -8.49 33.20 7.81
N SER A 822 -9.21 32.69 6.79
CA SER A 822 -8.79 32.78 5.40
C SER A 822 -8.88 34.20 4.87
N GLU A 823 -7.83 34.67 4.19
CA GLU A 823 -7.73 36.08 3.69
C GLU A 823 -8.69 36.39 2.53
N ASP A 824 -9.28 35.40 1.87
CA ASP A 824 -10.13 35.58 0.67
C ASP A 824 -11.57 36.10 0.95
N GLU A 825 -12.00 36.30 2.19
CA GLU A 825 -13.39 36.67 2.52
C GLU A 825 -13.57 38.16 2.89
N GLU A 826 -12.56 39.03 2.81
CA GLU A 826 -12.71 40.48 3.09
C GLU A 826 -13.43 41.26 1.98
N THR A 827 -13.70 40.69 0.81
CA THR A 827 -14.20 41.43 -0.37
C THR A 827 -15.69 41.33 -0.65
N THR A 828 -16.51 40.70 0.17
CA THR A 828 -17.95 40.58 -0.05
C THR A 828 -18.80 40.88 1.20
N ALA A 829 -18.64 42.05 1.76
CA ALA A 829 -19.65 42.62 2.66
C ALA A 829 -20.58 43.58 1.89
N LEU A 830 -21.68 43.09 1.41
CA LEU A 830 -22.82 43.92 0.98
C LEU A 830 -23.64 44.30 2.20
N PRO A 831 -24.17 45.55 2.24
CA PRO A 831 -24.82 46.11 3.43
C PRO A 831 -26.16 45.46 3.70
N ALA A 832 -26.49 45.34 4.98
CA ALA A 832 -27.72 44.83 5.52
C ALA A 832 -28.92 45.69 5.02
N ASP A 833 -29.93 45.01 4.47
CA ASP A 833 -31.27 45.59 4.34
C ASP A 833 -32.20 44.80 5.32
N ASP A 834 -32.68 45.56 6.28
CA ASP A 834 -33.72 45.16 7.24
C ASP A 834 -35.08 45.27 6.54
N THR A 835 -35.77 44.16 6.27
CA THR A 835 -37.25 44.17 6.31
C THR A 835 -37.79 42.77 6.54
N ILE A 836 -38.51 42.66 7.61
CA ILE A 836 -39.39 41.55 8.02
C ILE A 836 -40.64 41.56 7.08
N ALA A 837 -41.01 40.37 6.54
CA ALA A 837 -42.40 40.05 6.28
C ALA A 837 -42.60 38.52 6.28
N ASP A 838 -43.42 38.09 7.21
CA ASP A 838 -44.15 36.82 7.15
C ASP A 838 -45.03 36.76 5.90
N GLU A 839 -45.09 35.63 5.21
CA GLU A 839 -46.31 35.11 4.66
C GLU A 839 -46.18 33.65 4.20
N ASN A 840 -47.09 32.86 4.70
CA ASN A 840 -47.46 31.51 4.24
C ASN A 840 -47.86 31.51 2.75
N THR A 841 -47.39 30.56 1.95
CA THR A 841 -48.14 30.02 0.80
C THR A 841 -47.68 28.60 0.47
N GLU A 842 -48.64 27.74 0.31
CA GLU A 842 -48.57 26.31 -0.07
C GLU A 842 -48.07 26.16 -1.54
N PRO A 843 -47.55 24.98 -1.91
CA PRO A 843 -47.05 24.74 -3.26
C PRO A 843 -48.15 24.39 -4.25
N GLU A 844 -48.22 25.09 -5.36
CA GLU A 844 -48.98 24.70 -6.54
C GLU A 844 -48.25 23.60 -7.38
N GLU A 845 -49.00 22.59 -7.73
CA GLU A 845 -48.68 21.54 -8.70
C GLU A 845 -48.51 22.14 -10.10
N ILE A 846 -47.45 21.73 -10.82
CA ILE A 846 -47.33 21.98 -12.26
C ILE A 846 -47.36 20.64 -13.01
N ASP A 847 -48.40 20.50 -13.81
CA ASP A 847 -48.67 19.43 -14.77
C ASP A 847 -47.53 19.24 -15.79
N VAL A 848 -47.27 17.98 -16.06
CA VAL A 848 -46.42 17.53 -17.16
C VAL A 848 -47.28 17.39 -18.43
N ASP A 849 -47.00 18.19 -19.43
CA ASP A 849 -47.57 18.01 -20.78
C ASP A 849 -46.57 17.27 -21.67
N ASN A 850 -47.07 16.18 -22.26
CA ASN A 850 -46.42 15.35 -23.24
C ASN A 850 -46.47 16.01 -24.63
N GLY A 851 -45.40 16.11 -25.33
CA GLY A 851 -45.34 16.46 -26.75
C GLY A 851 -44.32 15.62 -27.51
N GLU A 852 -44.82 14.62 -28.21
CA GLU A 852 -44.10 13.87 -29.28
C GLU A 852 -43.68 14.81 -30.43
N GLN A 853 -42.56 14.54 -31.06
CA GLN A 853 -42.36 14.10 -32.45
C GLN A 853 -41.01 14.52 -33.04
N THR A 854 -40.37 13.51 -33.56
CA THR A 854 -39.68 13.33 -34.87
C THR A 854 -38.59 14.37 -35.28
N GLU A 855 -37.35 13.95 -35.46
CA GLU A 855 -36.68 13.24 -36.57
C GLU A 855 -35.32 12.70 -36.13
#